data_3279d6b238892fe281f71ba81929d7b6
#
_entry.id   3279d6b238892fe281f71ba81929d7b6
#
_cell.length_a   1.000
_cell.length_b   1.000
_cell.length_c   1.000
_cell.angle_alpha   90.00
_cell.angle_beta   90.00
_cell.angle_gamma   90.00
#
_symmetry.space_group_name_H-M   'P 1'
#
loop_
_entity.id
_entity.type
_entity.pdbx_description
1 polymer ?
#
loop_
_entity_poly.entity_id
_entity_poly.type
_entity_poly.pdbx_seq_one_letter_code
_entity_poly.pdbx_strand_id
1 'polypeptide(L)'
;MGFEMKANAVNQIPKGTGIFLENEPANFVCVVIRGRVSAMSEAVKLSFGPVSFIGVFDLHVGHYISVYKAEEDAMLYAFPVEDKNSLVAILENNNKDYRGLMVNSLTKCFYELSRINQQYHALVAELYESLKNSYDEYKALCRDMGEGAVTMPVLERMEAYQEEEVVDRSRFPYYEDLAKVPAEIQKSFFACGSMLALTHIKEISGIIAMLMVDTRETCEYLVEHFSCLYNDGGQNLLANLIRLASEAGKKGRQVGKVQALVDRLLDEFNRMETLLGRCMGMPPVINRDRLEKMYSAMLTNEEIEESEDGVSDDEVYRSLKGALQQIIDFSGLPKEKTEAFVGYMNQFAASKDRFSTEDEGRVLRRKLAEGFYPVYRAVFLRTLKESENLPKVIELFLNFGFADERLLTREQTVELSRLNIGTVNKYHCNLFTIPEWLYAVYTGKRQPSKNEFDMEYIEMLREQRKNGEITAEDEKKYAADAQRKLDYEIQNMFRCNHRVVNVQPSIFVPVLCSEQMMSGPSRAVLSKDRMGQIIEKYREIDYSVFYRELSYADAEAKIEKEFIMKEIVPDVVLFPACGQNAAMWQEMSCKRRDSGGRFLFPILLEGSLDDLIVRTFGRFRWELCRTMQGSSWNNVQIKSLTSEYSDYIQFYRKNKELSEERKEKVKQQIAKGKNNSREIFVQDYELWIKSEAMGGVRMNKVAREILAMYCPFNKEIRQALESQPAFADAIMKYRREKSKKVREIELRYHALMTKQGIELTPPMVETLKFYKEK
;
A
#
# COMPACT_ATOMS: atom_id res chain seq x y z
N MET A 1 6.51 18.36 6.65
CA MET A 1 6.89 19.25 5.54
C MET A 1 8.40 19.30 5.50
N GLY A 2 9.00 19.07 4.31
CA GLY A 2 10.42 19.29 4.11
C GLY A 2 10.78 20.77 4.36
N PHE A 3 12.06 21.04 4.49
CA PHE A 3 12.56 22.40 4.67
C PHE A 3 12.24 23.24 3.42
N GLU A 4 11.72 24.45 3.61
CA GLU A 4 11.41 25.36 2.48
C GLU A 4 12.70 25.96 1.92
N MET A 5 13.17 25.40 0.81
CA MET A 5 14.43 25.78 0.18
C MET A 5 14.28 27.06 -0.63
N LYS A 6 15.20 28.01 -0.38
CA LYS A 6 15.34 29.23 -1.21
C LYS A 6 16.23 28.93 -2.41
N ALA A 7 15.66 29.06 -3.61
CA ALA A 7 16.37 28.85 -4.87
C ALA A 7 17.53 29.83 -5.07
N ASN A 8 18.63 29.35 -5.64
CA ASN A 8 19.85 30.11 -5.92
C ASN A 8 20.40 30.88 -4.71
N ALA A 9 20.27 30.30 -3.52
CA ALA A 9 20.66 30.91 -2.26
C ALA A 9 21.30 29.90 -1.32
N VAL A 10 22.05 30.42 -0.35
CA VAL A 10 22.57 29.61 0.77
C VAL A 10 21.46 29.46 1.80
N ASN A 11 21.12 28.22 2.11
CA ASN A 11 20.14 27.85 3.11
C ASN A 11 20.87 27.34 4.36
N GLN A 12 20.52 27.88 5.53
CA GLN A 12 21.01 27.41 6.81
C GLN A 12 19.98 26.45 7.41
N ILE A 13 20.39 25.23 7.69
CA ILE A 13 19.51 24.13 8.09
C ILE A 13 19.95 23.63 9.44
N PRO A 14 19.13 23.73 10.48
CA PRO A 14 19.43 23.23 11.81
C PRO A 14 19.58 21.71 11.82
N LYS A 15 20.43 21.22 12.71
CA LYS A 15 20.57 19.77 12.99
C LYS A 15 19.21 19.11 13.20
N GLY A 16 19.04 17.93 12.61
CA GLY A 16 17.83 17.11 12.77
C GLY A 16 16.69 17.47 11.81
N THR A 17 16.81 18.56 11.04
CA THR A 17 15.78 18.99 10.08
C THR A 17 15.76 18.08 8.85
N GLY A 18 14.58 17.64 8.44
CA GLY A 18 14.33 16.99 7.15
C GLY A 18 14.41 18.01 6.02
N ILE A 19 15.34 17.78 5.09
CA ILE A 19 15.59 18.69 3.96
C ILE A 19 14.65 18.37 2.82
N PHE A 20 14.70 17.13 2.36
CA PHE A 20 13.82 16.56 1.33
C PHE A 20 13.18 15.30 1.89
N LEU A 21 11.93 15.08 1.57
CA LEU A 21 11.21 13.87 1.97
C LEU A 21 11.19 12.89 0.79
N GLU A 22 11.18 11.61 1.13
CA GLU A 22 11.05 10.54 0.15
C GLU A 22 9.77 10.72 -0.69
N ASN A 23 9.89 10.50 -2.00
CA ASN A 23 8.84 10.67 -3.01
C ASN A 23 8.35 12.11 -3.25
N GLU A 24 8.95 13.14 -2.64
CA GLU A 24 8.73 14.52 -3.09
C GLU A 24 9.40 14.73 -4.47
N PRO A 25 8.84 15.59 -5.35
CA PRO A 25 9.47 15.92 -6.62
C PRO A 25 10.89 16.45 -6.41
N ALA A 26 11.85 15.95 -7.19
CA ALA A 26 13.25 16.38 -7.12
C ALA A 26 13.43 17.76 -7.77
N ASN A 27 13.02 18.80 -7.07
CA ASN A 27 13.02 20.18 -7.56
C ASN A 27 14.33 20.96 -7.26
N PHE A 28 15.24 20.35 -6.50
CA PHE A 28 16.50 20.97 -6.12
C PHE A 28 17.66 19.99 -6.17
N VAL A 29 18.79 20.47 -6.68
CA VAL A 29 20.11 19.90 -6.45
C VAL A 29 20.86 20.84 -5.55
N CYS A 30 21.48 20.33 -4.47
CA CYS A 30 22.20 21.18 -3.53
C CYS A 30 23.65 20.76 -3.40
N VAL A 31 24.55 21.76 -3.21
CA VAL A 31 25.91 21.53 -2.76
C VAL A 31 26.02 21.79 -1.26
N VAL A 32 26.58 20.85 -0.52
CA VAL A 32 26.86 20.98 0.92
C VAL A 32 28.08 21.89 1.07
N ILE A 33 27.88 23.10 1.63
CA ILE A 33 28.95 24.04 1.89
C ILE A 33 29.61 23.75 3.25
N ARG A 34 28.79 23.44 4.25
CA ARG A 34 29.22 23.15 5.61
C ARG A 34 28.26 22.17 6.28
N GLY A 35 28.75 21.40 7.24
CA GLY A 35 27.99 20.39 7.98
C GLY A 35 27.89 19.07 7.23
N ARG A 36 26.99 18.21 7.68
CA ARG A 36 26.80 16.87 7.13
C ARG A 36 25.32 16.58 6.93
N VAL A 37 24.98 15.97 5.80
CA VAL A 37 23.62 15.56 5.44
C VAL A 37 23.63 14.06 5.21
N SER A 38 22.61 13.36 5.70
CA SER A 38 22.35 11.96 5.36
C SER A 38 21.16 11.81 4.42
N ALA A 39 21.28 10.92 3.44
CA ALA A 39 20.17 10.36 2.70
C ALA A 39 19.83 9.00 3.32
N MET A 40 18.62 8.88 3.82
CA MET A 40 18.14 7.71 4.55
C MET A 40 16.95 7.09 3.84
N SER A 41 17.06 5.82 3.53
CA SER A 41 15.95 4.93 3.20
C SER A 41 15.81 3.84 4.26
N GLU A 42 14.84 2.96 4.15
CA GLU A 42 14.65 1.85 5.09
C GLU A 42 15.88 0.93 5.19
N ALA A 43 16.60 0.77 4.08
CA ALA A 43 17.72 -0.16 3.97
C ALA A 43 19.10 0.50 3.99
N VAL A 44 19.20 1.80 3.70
CA VAL A 44 20.47 2.45 3.41
C VAL A 44 20.55 3.81 4.09
N LYS A 45 21.72 4.09 4.65
CA LYS A 45 22.10 5.43 5.10
C LYS A 45 23.38 5.86 4.40
N LEU A 46 23.28 6.88 3.54
CA LEU A 46 24.41 7.51 2.87
C LEU A 46 24.71 8.87 3.51
N SER A 47 25.98 9.24 3.64
CA SER A 47 26.39 10.48 4.31
C SER A 47 27.14 11.40 3.35
N PHE A 48 26.75 12.68 3.30
CA PHE A 48 27.28 13.71 2.43
C PHE A 48 27.89 14.83 3.26
N GLY A 49 29.20 15.00 3.14
CA GLY A 49 29.95 16.06 3.78
C GLY A 49 30.12 17.30 2.88
N PRO A 50 30.94 18.28 3.34
CA PRO A 50 31.23 19.48 2.55
C PRO A 50 31.73 19.16 1.14
N VAL A 51 31.34 19.99 0.17
CA VAL A 51 31.67 19.86 -1.25
C VAL A 51 30.94 18.71 -1.97
N SER A 52 30.09 17.95 -1.27
CA SER A 52 29.24 16.93 -1.90
C SER A 52 27.98 17.53 -2.49
N PHE A 53 27.47 16.90 -3.55
CA PHE A 53 26.19 17.24 -4.15
C PHE A 53 25.11 16.23 -3.70
N ILE A 54 23.94 16.72 -3.36
CA ILE A 54 22.75 15.91 -3.00
C ILE A 54 21.60 16.22 -3.98
N GLY A 55 20.69 15.26 -4.15
CA GLY A 55 19.55 15.39 -5.07
C GLY A 55 19.87 15.09 -6.54
N VAL A 56 21.11 14.74 -6.88
CA VAL A 56 21.52 14.56 -8.30
C VAL A 56 21.01 13.26 -8.88
N PHE A 57 21.16 12.14 -8.17
CA PHE A 57 20.68 10.85 -8.65
C PHE A 57 19.14 10.75 -8.58
N ASP A 58 18.52 11.49 -7.68
CA ASP A 58 17.06 11.59 -7.56
C ASP A 58 16.40 12.16 -8.83
N LEU A 59 17.08 13.09 -9.51
CA LEU A 59 16.62 13.62 -10.80
C LEU A 59 16.50 12.54 -11.89
N HIS A 60 17.21 11.42 -11.77
CA HIS A 60 17.09 10.32 -12.73
C HIS A 60 15.69 9.68 -12.65
N VAL A 61 15.15 9.60 -11.45
CA VAL A 61 13.82 9.07 -11.15
C VAL A 61 12.73 10.14 -11.20
N GLY A 62 13.10 11.40 -10.93
CA GLY A 62 12.19 12.56 -10.91
C GLY A 62 11.62 12.89 -9.53
N HIS A 63 11.95 12.11 -8.52
CA HIS A 63 11.58 12.34 -7.12
C HIS A 63 12.71 11.89 -6.20
N TYR A 64 12.72 12.41 -4.95
CA TYR A 64 13.71 11.97 -3.96
C TYR A 64 13.40 10.53 -3.53
N ILE A 65 14.39 9.62 -3.67
CA ILE A 65 14.27 8.20 -3.30
C ILE A 65 14.70 7.92 -1.85
N SER A 66 15.07 8.97 -1.13
CA SER A 66 15.49 8.92 0.28
C SER A 66 15.04 10.17 1.03
N VAL A 67 14.93 10.06 2.34
CA VAL A 67 14.77 11.23 3.22
C VAL A 67 16.14 11.86 3.45
N TYR A 68 16.31 13.09 3.04
CA TYR A 68 17.53 13.87 3.32
C TYR A 68 17.39 14.62 4.65
N LYS A 69 18.33 14.39 5.56
CA LYS A 69 18.30 14.96 6.90
C LYS A 69 19.66 15.59 7.28
N ALA A 70 19.62 16.77 7.90
CA ALA A 70 20.82 17.38 8.44
C ALA A 70 21.29 16.66 9.70
N GLU A 71 22.49 16.05 9.69
CA GLU A 71 23.11 15.42 10.86
C GLU A 71 23.76 16.42 11.81
N GLU A 72 24.16 17.56 11.26
CA GLU A 72 24.75 18.73 11.95
C GLU A 72 24.10 19.99 11.41
N ASP A 73 24.36 21.14 12.04
CA ASP A 73 23.96 22.42 11.45
C ASP A 73 24.64 22.56 10.08
N ALA A 74 23.84 22.57 9.03
CA ALA A 74 24.30 22.52 7.66
C ALA A 74 24.04 23.81 6.89
N MET A 75 24.92 24.11 5.94
CA MET A 75 24.72 25.18 4.96
C MET A 75 24.72 24.56 3.56
N LEU A 76 23.62 24.74 2.84
CA LEU A 76 23.44 24.21 1.49
C LEU A 76 23.21 25.37 0.50
N TYR A 77 23.86 25.31 -0.66
CA TYR A 77 23.46 26.13 -1.79
C TYR A 77 22.55 25.35 -2.72
N ALA A 78 21.36 25.87 -2.97
CA ALA A 78 20.29 25.15 -3.69
C ALA A 78 20.16 25.66 -5.13
N PHE A 79 20.29 24.76 -6.09
CA PHE A 79 19.99 24.97 -7.50
C PHE A 79 18.59 24.44 -7.80
N PRO A 80 17.65 25.29 -8.27
CA PRO A 80 16.35 24.81 -8.72
C PRO A 80 16.52 24.00 -10.01
N VAL A 81 15.80 22.88 -10.10
CA VAL A 81 15.81 21.99 -11.25
C VAL A 81 14.37 21.59 -11.57
N GLU A 82 14.01 21.60 -12.85
CA GLU A 82 12.69 21.16 -13.32
C GLU A 82 12.79 19.77 -13.97
N ASP A 83 13.95 19.50 -14.58
CA ASP A 83 14.20 18.24 -15.28
C ASP A 83 15.71 17.95 -15.42
N LYS A 84 16.03 16.86 -16.12
CA LYS A 84 17.41 16.45 -16.42
C LYS A 84 18.18 17.48 -17.24
N ASN A 85 17.52 18.36 -17.98
CA ASN A 85 18.17 19.39 -18.82
C ASN A 85 18.64 20.57 -17.95
N SER A 86 18.00 20.80 -16.81
CA SER A 86 18.43 21.80 -15.84
C SER A 86 19.84 21.54 -15.31
N LEU A 87 20.27 20.25 -15.24
CA LEU A 87 21.66 19.91 -14.92
C LEU A 87 22.67 20.46 -15.92
N VAL A 88 22.32 20.50 -17.21
CA VAL A 88 23.19 21.06 -18.26
C VAL A 88 23.48 22.52 -17.97
N ALA A 89 22.46 23.29 -17.62
CA ALA A 89 22.61 24.69 -17.27
C ALA A 89 23.52 24.89 -16.03
N ILE A 90 23.38 24.03 -15.02
CA ILE A 90 24.24 24.06 -13.82
C ILE A 90 25.71 23.78 -14.20
N LEU A 91 25.95 22.80 -15.06
CA LEU A 91 27.28 22.34 -15.47
C LEU A 91 27.96 23.30 -16.46
N GLU A 92 27.20 24.10 -17.22
CA GLU A 92 27.72 25.06 -18.20
C GLU A 92 27.90 26.46 -17.61
N ASN A 93 26.96 26.94 -16.83
CA ASN A 93 26.89 28.31 -16.38
C ASN A 93 27.54 28.59 -15.02
N ASN A 94 27.90 27.51 -14.28
CA ASN A 94 28.52 27.61 -12.96
C ASN A 94 30.02 27.29 -13.01
N ASN A 95 30.66 27.29 -11.84
CA ASN A 95 32.08 26.95 -11.71
C ASN A 95 32.38 25.59 -12.39
N LYS A 96 33.39 25.54 -13.28
CA LYS A 96 33.80 24.30 -13.98
C LYS A 96 34.16 23.17 -13.05
N ASP A 97 34.59 23.47 -11.82
CA ASP A 97 34.86 22.50 -10.79
C ASP A 97 33.63 21.67 -10.40
N TYR A 98 32.43 22.23 -10.54
CA TYR A 98 31.19 21.52 -10.21
C TYR A 98 30.98 20.24 -11.04
N ARG A 99 31.51 20.18 -12.26
CA ARG A 99 31.45 19.01 -13.12
C ARG A 99 32.11 17.81 -12.44
N GLY A 100 33.37 17.96 -12.05
CA GLY A 100 34.13 16.89 -11.40
C GLY A 100 33.69 16.64 -9.95
N LEU A 101 33.27 17.67 -9.22
CA LEU A 101 32.73 17.50 -7.86
C LEU A 101 31.44 16.72 -7.83
N MET A 102 30.53 16.95 -8.79
CA MET A 102 29.29 16.21 -8.91
C MET A 102 29.52 14.74 -9.29
N VAL A 103 30.41 14.48 -10.26
CA VAL A 103 30.83 13.11 -10.60
C VAL A 103 31.48 12.44 -9.40
N ASN A 104 32.41 13.11 -8.69
CA ASN A 104 33.07 12.57 -7.51
C ASN A 104 32.07 12.26 -6.38
N SER A 105 31.07 13.11 -6.17
CA SER A 105 30.03 12.88 -5.18
C SER A 105 29.23 11.61 -5.50
N LEU A 106 28.82 11.46 -6.77
CA LEU A 106 28.07 10.29 -7.22
C LEU A 106 28.90 9.01 -7.20
N THR A 107 30.16 9.04 -7.63
CA THR A 107 31.02 7.85 -7.60
C THR A 107 31.29 7.36 -6.18
N LYS A 108 31.45 8.28 -5.23
CA LYS A 108 31.55 7.91 -3.80
C LYS A 108 30.26 7.32 -3.27
N CYS A 109 29.13 7.93 -3.59
CA CYS A 109 27.81 7.40 -3.24
C CYS A 109 27.60 6.00 -3.82
N PHE A 110 27.91 5.81 -5.10
CA PHE A 110 27.87 4.50 -5.76
C PHE A 110 28.76 3.48 -5.05
N TYR A 111 30.00 3.84 -4.75
CA TYR A 111 30.97 2.92 -4.13
C TYR A 111 30.50 2.46 -2.74
N GLU A 112 29.98 3.37 -1.94
CA GLU A 112 29.42 3.06 -0.63
C GLU A 112 28.17 2.18 -0.74
N LEU A 113 27.25 2.53 -1.62
CA LEU A 113 26.02 1.78 -1.87
C LEU A 113 26.28 0.38 -2.45
N SER A 114 27.19 0.26 -3.42
CA SER A 114 27.58 -1.03 -3.99
C SER A 114 28.13 -1.98 -2.93
N ARG A 115 28.94 -1.45 -2.00
CA ARG A 115 29.47 -2.24 -0.89
C ARG A 115 28.38 -2.69 0.09
N ILE A 116 27.42 -1.81 0.40
CA ILE A 116 26.29 -2.14 1.25
C ILE A 116 25.43 -3.22 0.57
N ASN A 117 25.12 -3.05 -0.70
CA ASN A 117 24.36 -4.00 -1.49
C ASN A 117 24.99 -5.40 -1.50
N GLN A 118 26.30 -5.50 -1.79
CA GLN A 118 27.03 -6.76 -1.75
C GLN A 118 27.00 -7.41 -0.36
N GLN A 119 27.10 -6.61 0.71
CA GLN A 119 26.99 -7.13 2.07
C GLN A 119 25.62 -7.72 2.35
N TYR A 120 24.55 -7.08 1.91
CA TYR A 120 23.19 -7.62 2.09
C TYR A 120 23.00 -8.93 1.33
N HIS A 121 23.40 -8.99 0.07
CA HIS A 121 23.32 -10.23 -0.71
C HIS A 121 24.10 -11.38 -0.06
N ALA A 122 25.30 -11.12 0.42
CA ALA A 122 26.09 -12.12 1.14
C ALA A 122 25.40 -12.59 2.42
N LEU A 123 24.83 -11.66 3.20
CA LEU A 123 24.11 -11.98 4.43
C LEU A 123 22.85 -12.80 4.16
N VAL A 124 22.10 -12.47 3.12
CA VAL A 124 20.92 -13.26 2.72
C VAL A 124 21.33 -14.67 2.35
N ALA A 125 22.37 -14.84 1.53
CA ALA A 125 22.83 -16.16 1.12
C ALA A 125 23.26 -17.02 2.31
N GLU A 126 24.07 -16.45 3.22
CA GLU A 126 24.53 -17.14 4.44
C GLU A 126 23.38 -17.52 5.37
N LEU A 127 22.45 -16.56 5.64
CA LEU A 127 21.31 -16.80 6.52
C LEU A 127 20.37 -17.83 5.92
N TYR A 128 20.14 -17.77 4.63
CA TYR A 128 19.30 -18.69 3.89
C TYR A 128 19.77 -20.14 4.03
N GLU A 129 21.04 -20.39 3.77
CA GLU A 129 21.65 -21.71 3.89
C GLU A 129 21.63 -22.21 5.34
N SER A 130 22.00 -21.35 6.29
CA SER A 130 22.01 -21.67 7.72
C SER A 130 20.62 -22.04 8.24
N LEU A 131 19.59 -21.28 7.89
CA LEU A 131 18.21 -21.54 8.31
C LEU A 131 17.66 -22.83 7.73
N LYS A 132 17.88 -23.08 6.44
CA LYS A 132 17.40 -24.29 5.78
C LYS A 132 17.99 -25.56 6.39
N ASN A 133 19.31 -25.58 6.54
CA ASN A 133 20.03 -26.69 7.13
C ASN A 133 19.61 -26.94 8.59
N SER A 134 19.47 -25.86 9.37
CA SER A 134 19.06 -25.95 10.77
C SER A 134 17.61 -26.39 10.94
N TYR A 135 16.72 -25.99 10.03
CA TYR A 135 15.33 -26.44 10.03
C TYR A 135 15.20 -27.95 9.68
N ASP A 136 16.00 -28.42 8.72
CA ASP A 136 16.01 -29.83 8.36
C ASP A 136 16.60 -30.69 9.51
N GLU A 137 17.63 -30.18 10.21
CA GLU A 137 18.18 -30.81 11.43
C GLU A 137 17.16 -30.82 12.58
N TYR A 138 16.43 -29.70 12.79
CA TYR A 138 15.33 -29.62 13.75
C TYR A 138 14.25 -30.68 13.49
N LYS A 139 13.80 -30.82 12.23
CA LYS A 139 12.82 -31.85 11.85
C LYS A 139 13.33 -33.27 12.08
N ALA A 140 14.61 -33.51 11.85
CA ALA A 140 15.23 -34.80 12.11
C ALA A 140 15.28 -35.11 13.62
N LEU A 141 15.66 -34.13 14.44
CA LEU A 141 15.69 -34.25 15.90
C LEU A 141 14.29 -34.49 16.48
N CYS A 142 13.26 -33.78 16.00
CA CYS A 142 11.88 -34.03 16.40
C CYS A 142 11.45 -35.47 16.11
N ARG A 143 11.74 -35.99 14.91
CA ARG A 143 11.45 -37.38 14.55
C ARG A 143 12.14 -38.39 15.46
N ASP A 144 13.44 -38.16 15.76
CA ASP A 144 14.23 -39.03 16.64
C ASP A 144 13.69 -39.06 18.07
N MET A 145 13.09 -37.94 18.50
CA MET A 145 12.51 -37.80 19.84
C MET A 145 11.02 -38.26 19.91
N GLY A 146 10.39 -38.45 18.76
CA GLY A 146 8.95 -38.76 18.67
C GLY A 146 8.07 -37.54 18.92
N GLU A 147 8.60 -36.33 18.69
CA GLU A 147 7.89 -35.07 18.81
C GLU A 147 7.36 -34.59 17.43
N GLY A 148 6.28 -33.81 17.44
CA GLY A 148 5.79 -33.13 16.25
C GLY A 148 6.66 -31.92 15.91
N ALA A 149 7.21 -31.88 14.69
CA ALA A 149 7.91 -30.69 14.21
C ALA A 149 6.89 -29.60 13.84
N VAL A 150 7.16 -28.36 14.26
CA VAL A 150 6.34 -27.21 13.84
C VAL A 150 6.64 -26.90 12.38
N THR A 151 5.60 -26.79 11.58
CA THR A 151 5.70 -26.46 10.14
C THR A 151 5.91 -24.96 9.97
N MET A 152 7.01 -24.61 9.31
CA MET A 152 7.34 -23.22 8.95
C MET A 152 7.23 -23.07 7.43
N PRO A 153 6.12 -22.53 6.90
CA PRO A 153 5.85 -22.51 5.45
C PRO A 153 6.91 -21.83 4.61
N VAL A 154 7.56 -20.80 5.15
CA VAL A 154 8.67 -20.10 4.48
C VAL A 154 9.86 -21.04 4.33
N LEU A 155 10.28 -21.70 5.43
CA LEU A 155 11.43 -22.62 5.43
C LEU A 155 11.17 -23.91 4.65
N GLU A 156 9.92 -24.38 4.61
CA GLU A 156 9.55 -25.56 3.78
C GLU A 156 9.71 -25.30 2.28
N ARG A 157 9.44 -24.08 1.83
CA ARG A 157 9.51 -23.69 0.41
C ARG A 157 10.87 -23.11 0.02
N MET A 158 11.79 -23.01 0.97
CA MET A 158 13.08 -22.39 0.75
C MET A 158 13.95 -23.24 -0.19
N GLU A 159 14.30 -22.68 -1.35
CA GLU A 159 15.26 -23.22 -2.30
C GLU A 159 16.62 -22.54 -2.07
N ALA A 160 17.67 -22.94 -2.77
CA ALA A 160 18.96 -22.25 -2.68
C ALA A 160 18.82 -20.80 -3.16
N TYR A 161 19.35 -19.86 -2.37
CA TYR A 161 19.34 -18.46 -2.75
C TYR A 161 20.10 -18.25 -4.05
N GLN A 162 19.45 -17.66 -5.02
CA GLN A 162 20.07 -17.24 -6.27
C GLN A 162 19.94 -15.72 -6.33
N GLU A 163 21.08 -15.05 -6.46
CA GLU A 163 21.12 -13.63 -6.72
C GLU A 163 20.55 -13.38 -8.14
N GLU A 164 19.44 -12.71 -8.24
CA GLU A 164 18.92 -12.26 -9.54
C GLU A 164 19.82 -11.12 -10.04
N GLU A 165 20.34 -11.23 -11.25
CA GLU A 165 21.09 -10.14 -11.90
C GLU A 165 20.14 -9.02 -12.35
N VAL A 166 19.50 -8.33 -11.39
CA VAL A 166 18.60 -7.20 -11.66
C VAL A 166 19.39 -5.97 -12.12
N VAL A 167 20.65 -5.85 -11.68
CA VAL A 167 21.50 -4.70 -11.97
C VAL A 167 22.65 -5.10 -12.88
N ASP A 168 22.77 -4.43 -14.04
CA ASP A 168 23.94 -4.61 -14.92
C ASP A 168 25.21 -4.12 -14.23
N ARG A 169 26.03 -5.07 -13.79
CA ARG A 169 27.31 -4.83 -13.08
C ARG A 169 28.50 -4.63 -14.00
N SER A 170 28.32 -4.64 -15.33
CA SER A 170 29.43 -4.53 -16.29
C SER A 170 30.26 -3.26 -16.14
N ARG A 171 29.65 -2.19 -15.64
CA ARG A 171 30.30 -0.87 -15.42
C ARG A 171 30.82 -0.66 -14.01
N PHE A 172 30.52 -1.54 -13.07
CA PHE A 172 30.94 -1.36 -11.66
C PHE A 172 32.46 -1.22 -11.48
N PRO A 173 33.32 -2.08 -12.08
CA PRO A 173 34.75 -1.93 -11.90
C PRO A 173 35.28 -0.56 -12.31
N TYR A 174 34.74 -0.01 -13.40
CA TYR A 174 35.10 1.33 -13.85
C TYR A 174 34.77 2.40 -12.83
N TYR A 175 33.55 2.39 -12.25
CA TYR A 175 33.13 3.39 -11.29
C TYR A 175 33.74 3.19 -9.91
N GLU A 176 34.05 1.96 -9.53
CA GLU A 176 34.81 1.65 -8.31
C GLU A 176 36.25 2.23 -8.40
N ASP A 177 36.89 2.08 -9.55
CA ASP A 177 38.22 2.68 -9.78
C ASP A 177 38.15 4.19 -9.86
N LEU A 178 37.13 4.75 -10.49
CA LEU A 178 36.92 6.20 -10.55
C LEU A 178 36.66 6.77 -9.14
N ALA A 179 35.98 6.06 -8.25
CA ALA A 179 35.76 6.49 -6.85
C ALA A 179 37.07 6.59 -6.03
N LYS A 180 38.08 5.81 -6.38
CA LYS A 180 39.43 5.85 -5.77
C LYS A 180 40.28 7.02 -6.26
N VAL A 181 39.92 7.64 -7.40
CA VAL A 181 40.64 8.78 -7.95
C VAL A 181 40.43 10.02 -7.08
N PRO A 182 41.50 10.75 -6.68
CA PRO A 182 41.37 11.95 -5.87
C PRO A 182 40.45 13.00 -6.52
N ALA A 183 39.65 13.68 -5.71
CA ALA A 183 38.66 14.65 -6.17
C ALA A 183 39.30 15.76 -7.05
N GLU A 184 40.51 16.22 -6.74
CA GLU A 184 41.21 17.26 -7.52
C GLU A 184 41.57 16.77 -8.93
N ILE A 185 41.89 15.46 -9.10
CA ILE A 185 42.14 14.89 -10.43
C ILE A 185 40.83 14.79 -11.19
N GLN A 186 39.76 14.33 -10.56
CA GLN A 186 38.44 14.29 -11.19
C GLN A 186 37.95 15.67 -11.59
N LYS A 187 38.14 16.70 -10.76
CA LYS A 187 37.83 18.09 -11.08
C LYS A 187 38.57 18.55 -12.36
N SER A 188 39.88 18.32 -12.42
CA SER A 188 40.70 18.67 -13.57
C SER A 188 40.29 17.92 -14.85
N PHE A 189 39.97 16.65 -14.74
CA PHE A 189 39.56 15.84 -15.86
C PHE A 189 38.21 16.25 -16.44
N PHE A 190 37.18 16.39 -15.59
CA PHE A 190 35.82 16.73 -16.02
C PHE A 190 35.64 18.24 -16.33
N ALA A 191 36.57 19.09 -15.93
CA ALA A 191 36.57 20.49 -16.32
C ALA A 191 36.63 20.70 -17.83
N CYS A 192 37.19 19.75 -18.59
CA CYS A 192 37.34 19.82 -20.05
C CYS A 192 36.04 19.83 -20.85
N GLY A 193 34.93 19.26 -20.31
CA GLY A 193 33.65 19.24 -21.01
C GLY A 193 32.44 18.91 -20.18
N SER A 194 31.37 19.73 -20.30
CA SER A 194 30.10 19.51 -19.63
C SER A 194 29.41 18.22 -20.08
N MET A 195 29.49 17.89 -21.39
CA MET A 195 28.89 16.68 -21.95
C MET A 195 29.53 15.41 -21.41
N LEU A 196 30.85 15.40 -21.20
CA LEU A 196 31.53 14.26 -20.60
C LEU A 196 31.05 14.03 -19.17
N ALA A 197 31.02 15.10 -18.36
CA ALA A 197 30.50 15.01 -16.99
C ALA A 197 29.03 14.58 -16.96
N LEU A 198 28.17 15.14 -17.82
CA LEU A 198 26.76 14.81 -17.91
C LEU A 198 26.51 13.32 -18.24
N THR A 199 27.31 12.75 -19.17
CA THR A 199 27.20 11.32 -19.53
C THR A 199 27.46 10.44 -18.31
N HIS A 200 28.55 10.71 -17.56
CA HIS A 200 28.87 9.95 -16.34
C HIS A 200 27.81 10.17 -15.26
N ILE A 201 27.36 11.41 -15.05
CA ILE A 201 26.30 11.72 -14.06
C ILE A 201 25.04 10.92 -14.36
N LYS A 202 24.59 10.89 -15.61
CA LYS A 202 23.38 10.13 -16.01
C LYS A 202 23.54 8.64 -15.80
N GLU A 203 24.66 8.08 -16.21
CA GLU A 203 24.92 6.64 -16.08
C GLU A 203 25.02 6.23 -14.61
N ILE A 204 25.83 6.93 -13.79
CA ILE A 204 26.00 6.63 -12.36
C ILE A 204 24.65 6.81 -11.63
N SER A 205 23.90 7.87 -11.93
CA SER A 205 22.59 8.12 -11.29
C SER A 205 21.60 6.97 -11.56
N GLY A 206 21.61 6.44 -12.79
CA GLY A 206 20.80 5.27 -13.12
C GLY A 206 21.21 4.02 -12.34
N ILE A 207 22.52 3.77 -12.22
CA ILE A 207 23.05 2.65 -11.45
C ILE A 207 22.71 2.82 -9.95
N ILE A 208 22.87 4.01 -9.37
CA ILE A 208 22.53 4.28 -7.96
C ILE A 208 21.04 4.02 -7.73
N ALA A 209 20.16 4.51 -8.61
CA ALA A 209 18.73 4.31 -8.47
C ALA A 209 18.35 2.81 -8.48
N MET A 210 18.92 2.02 -9.40
CA MET A 210 18.72 0.56 -9.43
C MET A 210 19.26 -0.13 -8.18
N LEU A 211 20.48 0.22 -7.74
CA LEU A 211 21.06 -0.33 -6.52
C LEU A 211 20.25 -0.01 -5.26
N MET A 212 19.65 1.19 -5.19
CA MET A 212 18.77 1.55 -4.05
C MET A 212 17.55 0.64 -3.99
N VAL A 213 16.94 0.33 -5.14
CA VAL A 213 15.79 -0.59 -5.21
C VAL A 213 16.21 -2.00 -4.83
N ASP A 214 17.26 -2.53 -5.46
CA ASP A 214 17.77 -3.88 -5.19
C ASP A 214 18.21 -4.06 -3.72
N THR A 215 18.90 -3.05 -3.16
CA THR A 215 19.31 -3.10 -1.75
C THR A 215 18.11 -3.11 -0.79
N ARG A 216 17.05 -2.37 -1.12
CA ARG A 216 15.81 -2.36 -0.33
C ARG A 216 15.12 -3.73 -0.39
N GLU A 217 14.93 -4.28 -1.58
CA GLU A 217 14.31 -5.59 -1.78
C GLU A 217 15.12 -6.70 -1.08
N THR A 218 16.45 -6.66 -1.20
CA THR A 218 17.35 -7.60 -0.50
C THR A 218 17.25 -7.44 1.02
N CYS A 219 17.12 -6.21 1.52
CA CYS A 219 16.93 -5.95 2.95
C CYS A 219 15.59 -6.48 3.47
N GLU A 220 14.51 -6.27 2.74
CA GLU A 220 13.18 -6.82 3.08
C GLU A 220 13.27 -8.35 3.16
N TYR A 221 13.93 -8.97 2.21
CA TYR A 221 14.16 -10.40 2.16
C TYR A 221 14.97 -10.89 3.37
N LEU A 222 16.04 -10.17 3.73
CA LEU A 222 16.87 -10.47 4.89
C LEU A 222 16.08 -10.39 6.21
N VAL A 223 15.23 -9.36 6.36
CA VAL A 223 14.38 -9.20 7.55
C VAL A 223 13.33 -10.32 7.64
N GLU A 224 12.73 -10.73 6.54
CA GLU A 224 11.80 -11.86 6.50
C GLU A 224 12.48 -13.16 6.97
N HIS A 225 13.65 -13.45 6.45
CA HIS A 225 14.41 -14.65 6.83
C HIS A 225 14.91 -14.58 8.27
N PHE A 226 15.35 -13.41 8.72
CA PHE A 226 15.72 -13.22 10.12
C PHE A 226 14.54 -13.47 11.07
N SER A 227 13.34 -13.07 10.70
CA SER A 227 12.13 -13.35 11.49
C SER A 227 11.77 -14.85 11.55
N CYS A 228 12.18 -15.64 10.55
CA CYS A 228 12.09 -17.10 10.63
C CYS A 228 13.07 -17.71 11.64
N LEU A 229 14.22 -17.06 11.85
CA LEU A 229 15.18 -17.47 12.89
C LEU A 229 14.62 -17.14 14.28
N TYR A 230 14.21 -15.90 14.49
CA TYR A 230 13.59 -15.43 15.73
C TYR A 230 12.62 -14.27 15.48
N ASN A 231 11.44 -14.36 16.11
CA ASN A 231 10.48 -13.26 16.26
C ASN A 231 9.76 -13.37 17.60
N ASP A 232 9.11 -12.31 18.04
CA ASP A 232 8.39 -12.30 19.31
C ASP A 232 7.11 -13.15 19.31
N GLY A 233 6.64 -13.62 18.15
CA GLY A 233 5.44 -14.42 17.98
C GLY A 233 5.57 -15.93 18.23
N GLY A 234 6.76 -16.43 18.61
CA GLY A 234 6.95 -17.83 19.05
C GLY A 234 6.98 -18.90 17.95
N GLN A 235 6.53 -18.62 16.74
CA GLN A 235 6.58 -19.56 15.61
C GLN A 235 7.87 -19.39 14.78
N ASN A 236 9.00 -19.44 15.44
CA ASN A 236 10.30 -19.32 14.83
C ASN A 236 11.21 -20.49 15.21
N LEU A 237 12.28 -20.66 14.45
CA LEU A 237 13.14 -21.81 14.59
C LEU A 237 13.82 -21.87 15.96
N LEU A 238 14.33 -20.74 16.45
CA LEU A 238 15.07 -20.69 17.71
C LEU A 238 14.18 -20.98 18.92
N ALA A 239 12.98 -20.38 18.99
CA ALA A 239 12.02 -20.65 20.05
C ALA A 239 11.60 -22.13 20.08
N ASN A 240 11.34 -22.72 18.91
CA ASN A 240 10.95 -24.13 18.82
C ASN A 240 12.10 -25.09 19.18
N LEU A 241 13.33 -24.71 18.89
CA LEU A 241 14.50 -25.48 19.31
C LEU A 241 14.75 -25.41 20.81
N ILE A 242 14.57 -24.24 21.44
CA ILE A 242 14.65 -24.09 22.90
C ILE A 242 13.59 -24.96 23.58
N ARG A 243 12.36 -25.00 23.04
CA ARG A 243 11.29 -25.91 23.51
C ARG A 243 11.67 -27.37 23.36
N LEU A 244 12.20 -27.77 22.20
CA LEU A 244 12.69 -29.11 21.96
C LEU A 244 13.83 -29.48 22.91
N ALA A 245 14.70 -28.52 23.29
CA ALA A 245 15.78 -28.72 24.24
C ALA A 245 15.24 -29.03 25.67
N SER A 246 14.19 -28.34 26.10
CA SER A 246 13.50 -28.63 27.35
C SER A 246 12.94 -30.06 27.34
N GLU A 247 12.24 -30.47 26.26
CA GLU A 247 11.73 -31.85 26.12
C GLU A 247 12.85 -32.90 26.05
N ALA A 248 13.95 -32.59 25.38
CA ALA A 248 15.13 -33.44 25.35
C ALA A 248 15.70 -33.67 26.76
N GLY A 249 15.75 -32.62 27.59
CA GLY A 249 16.16 -32.68 29.01
C GLY A 249 15.24 -33.59 29.83
N LYS A 250 13.93 -33.39 29.72
CA LYS A 250 12.92 -34.21 30.41
C LYS A 250 13.01 -35.72 30.03
N LYS A 251 13.23 -36.00 28.74
CA LYS A 251 13.30 -37.40 28.23
C LYS A 251 14.69 -38.02 28.31
N GLY A 252 15.72 -37.24 28.61
CA GLY A 252 17.14 -37.67 28.63
C GLY A 252 17.67 -38.15 27.26
N ARG A 253 17.07 -37.66 26.15
CA ARG A 253 17.43 -38.07 24.78
C ARG A 253 17.90 -36.88 23.96
N GLN A 254 18.92 -37.09 23.14
CA GLN A 254 19.46 -36.12 22.16
C GLN A 254 19.88 -34.74 22.74
N VAL A 255 19.94 -34.58 24.07
CA VAL A 255 20.19 -33.31 24.78
C VAL A 255 21.35 -32.53 24.18
N GLY A 256 22.53 -33.20 24.04
CA GLY A 256 23.74 -32.53 23.53
C GLY A 256 23.61 -32.06 22.08
N LYS A 257 22.85 -32.79 21.23
CA LYS A 257 22.67 -32.34 19.83
C LYS A 257 21.73 -31.17 19.72
N VAL A 258 20.59 -31.20 20.45
CA VAL A 258 19.65 -30.10 20.46
C VAL A 258 20.32 -28.85 21.04
N GLN A 259 21.03 -28.97 22.13
CA GLN A 259 21.75 -27.85 22.73
C GLN A 259 22.81 -27.26 21.78
N ALA A 260 23.62 -28.10 21.13
CA ALA A 260 24.59 -27.62 20.14
C ALA A 260 23.94 -26.88 18.95
N LEU A 261 22.75 -27.28 18.52
CA LEU A 261 22.01 -26.59 17.49
C LEU A 261 21.47 -25.24 17.99
N VAL A 262 20.95 -25.19 19.22
CA VAL A 262 20.49 -23.93 19.85
C VAL A 262 21.67 -22.95 19.99
N ASP A 263 22.81 -23.42 20.54
CA ASP A 263 23.97 -22.54 20.72
C ASP A 263 24.47 -21.98 19.38
N ARG A 264 24.54 -22.81 18.34
CA ARG A 264 24.93 -22.38 17.00
C ARG A 264 23.99 -21.32 16.45
N LEU A 265 22.68 -21.50 16.61
CA LEU A 265 21.69 -20.52 16.12
C LEU A 265 21.64 -19.25 16.97
N LEU A 266 21.94 -19.30 18.25
CA LEU A 266 22.11 -18.11 19.09
C LEU A 266 23.33 -17.28 18.65
N ASP A 267 24.45 -17.93 18.34
CA ASP A 267 25.62 -17.26 17.79
C ASP A 267 25.30 -16.61 16.44
N GLU A 268 24.59 -17.31 15.56
CA GLU A 268 24.13 -16.80 14.28
C GLU A 268 23.19 -15.61 14.45
N PHE A 269 22.24 -15.71 15.36
CA PHE A 269 21.33 -14.62 15.73
C PHE A 269 22.09 -13.37 16.17
N ASN A 270 23.05 -13.51 17.11
CA ASN A 270 23.82 -12.38 17.61
C ASN A 270 24.67 -11.74 16.50
N ARG A 271 25.24 -12.56 15.63
CA ARG A 271 26.01 -12.12 14.47
C ARG A 271 25.15 -11.30 13.51
N MET A 272 23.99 -11.84 13.11
CA MET A 272 23.08 -11.23 12.17
C MET A 272 22.46 -9.94 12.73
N GLU A 273 22.03 -9.93 13.98
CA GLU A 273 21.51 -8.72 14.63
C GLU A 273 22.56 -7.59 14.65
N THR A 274 23.81 -7.92 14.97
CA THR A 274 24.90 -6.94 14.95
C THR A 274 25.13 -6.37 13.55
N LEU A 275 25.10 -7.22 12.53
CA LEU A 275 25.31 -6.81 11.14
C LEU A 275 24.13 -5.98 10.61
N LEU A 276 22.90 -6.40 10.87
CA LEU A 276 21.69 -5.65 10.54
C LEU A 276 21.70 -4.27 11.22
N GLY A 277 22.07 -4.19 12.49
CA GLY A 277 22.19 -2.93 13.20
C GLY A 277 23.22 -1.98 12.58
N ARG A 278 24.34 -2.50 12.10
CA ARG A 278 25.37 -1.71 11.39
C ARG A 278 24.91 -1.25 10.01
N CYS A 279 24.26 -2.13 9.24
CA CYS A 279 23.85 -1.87 7.88
C CYS A 279 22.61 -0.95 7.82
N MET A 280 21.60 -1.23 8.63
CA MET A 280 20.32 -0.49 8.63
C MET A 280 20.32 0.74 9.55
N GLY A 281 21.34 0.89 10.42
CA GLY A 281 21.36 1.94 11.43
C GLY A 281 20.36 1.77 12.57
N MET A 282 19.47 0.79 12.45
CA MET A 282 18.52 0.37 13.51
C MET A 282 18.41 -1.16 13.47
N PRO A 283 18.86 -1.87 14.54
CA PRO A 283 18.68 -3.30 14.62
C PRO A 283 17.19 -3.65 14.71
N PRO A 284 16.79 -4.85 14.28
CA PRO A 284 15.46 -5.38 14.56
C PRO A 284 15.13 -5.23 16.04
N VAL A 285 13.94 -4.76 16.38
CA VAL A 285 13.49 -4.71 17.77
C VAL A 285 13.15 -6.13 18.19
N ILE A 286 13.88 -6.66 19.16
CA ILE A 286 13.76 -8.02 19.66
C ILE A 286 13.57 -7.94 21.16
N ASN A 287 12.66 -8.74 21.69
CA ASN A 287 12.52 -8.91 23.13
C ASN A 287 13.63 -9.83 23.68
N ARG A 288 14.83 -9.24 23.88
CA ARG A 288 15.99 -9.96 24.41
C ARG A 288 15.71 -10.58 25.78
N ASP A 289 14.99 -9.89 26.63
CA ASP A 289 14.66 -10.39 27.98
C ASP A 289 13.87 -11.71 27.90
N ARG A 290 12.97 -11.84 26.91
CA ARG A 290 12.23 -13.08 26.66
C ARG A 290 13.16 -14.19 26.18
N LEU A 291 14.00 -13.90 25.18
CA LEU A 291 14.94 -14.86 24.62
C LEU A 291 15.92 -15.34 25.71
N GLU A 292 16.46 -14.45 26.52
CA GLU A 292 17.37 -14.79 27.62
C GLU A 292 16.68 -15.62 28.70
N LYS A 293 15.43 -15.34 29.04
CA LYS A 293 14.64 -16.15 29.99
C LYS A 293 14.39 -17.55 29.43
N MET A 294 14.01 -17.67 28.16
CA MET A 294 13.81 -18.99 27.51
C MET A 294 15.12 -19.79 27.49
N TYR A 295 16.24 -19.14 27.17
CA TYR A 295 17.56 -19.79 27.14
C TYR A 295 18.04 -20.21 28.54
N SER A 296 17.85 -19.35 29.53
CA SER A 296 18.19 -19.66 30.92
C SER A 296 17.35 -20.81 31.48
N ALA A 297 16.05 -20.83 31.19
CA ALA A 297 15.16 -21.93 31.59
C ALA A 297 15.58 -23.27 30.94
N MET A 298 15.99 -23.22 29.67
CA MET A 298 16.54 -24.40 28.99
C MET A 298 17.78 -24.96 29.70
N LEU A 299 18.72 -24.10 30.13
CA LEU A 299 19.97 -24.50 30.79
C LEU A 299 19.73 -25.04 32.19
N THR A 300 18.73 -24.54 32.92
CA THR A 300 18.43 -24.97 34.30
C THR A 300 17.49 -26.17 34.35
N ASN A 301 16.95 -26.65 33.25
CA ASN A 301 15.85 -27.63 33.17
C ASN A 301 14.62 -27.23 34.02
N GLU A 302 14.48 -25.96 34.34
CA GLU A 302 13.29 -25.46 34.96
C GLU A 302 12.13 -25.61 33.93
N GLU A 303 11.00 -26.08 34.40
CA GLU A 303 9.78 -26.02 33.59
C GLU A 303 9.56 -24.55 33.26
N ILE A 304 9.76 -24.20 31.98
CA ILE A 304 9.12 -23.01 31.47
C ILE A 304 7.65 -23.36 31.65
N GLU A 305 6.98 -22.70 32.61
CA GLU A 305 5.52 -22.72 32.57
C GLU A 305 5.19 -22.34 31.13
N GLU A 306 4.68 -23.32 30.38
CA GLU A 306 4.23 -23.12 29.02
C GLU A 306 3.14 -22.04 29.04
N SER A 307 3.58 -20.78 29.01
CA SER A 307 2.85 -19.90 28.13
C SER A 307 3.08 -20.52 26.75
N GLU A 308 2.11 -21.31 26.27
CA GLU A 308 2.06 -21.65 24.86
C GLU A 308 2.56 -20.45 24.10
N ASP A 309 3.60 -20.60 23.27
CA ASP A 309 4.27 -19.48 22.56
C ASP A 309 3.44 -18.89 21.40
N GLY A 310 2.20 -18.82 21.56
CA GLY A 310 1.18 -17.88 21.28
C GLY A 310 0.80 -17.32 22.63
N VAL A 311 0.77 -16.01 22.75
CA VAL A 311 0.15 -15.34 23.89
C VAL A 311 -1.11 -16.12 24.22
N SER A 312 -1.19 -16.81 25.37
CA SER A 312 -2.32 -17.66 25.69
C SER A 312 -3.60 -16.83 25.57
N ASP A 313 -4.71 -17.45 25.18
CA ASP A 313 -6.00 -16.76 25.16
C ASP A 313 -6.27 -15.99 26.48
N ASP A 314 -5.78 -16.55 27.60
CA ASP A 314 -5.87 -15.89 28.92
C ASP A 314 -4.95 -14.68 29.05
N GLU A 315 -3.78 -14.70 28.45
CA GLU A 315 -2.83 -13.58 28.47
C GLU A 315 -3.28 -12.48 27.50
N VAL A 316 -3.74 -12.83 26.32
CA VAL A 316 -4.45 -11.95 25.39
C VAL A 316 -5.65 -11.31 26.09
N TYR A 317 -6.45 -12.10 26.76
CA TYR A 317 -7.61 -11.61 27.49
C TYR A 317 -7.24 -10.64 28.61
N ARG A 318 -6.20 -10.93 29.42
CA ARG A 318 -5.72 -10.02 30.46
C ARG A 318 -5.19 -8.71 29.88
N SER A 319 -4.45 -8.81 28.79
CA SER A 319 -3.92 -7.66 28.06
C SER A 319 -5.05 -6.80 27.47
N LEU A 320 -6.00 -7.43 26.78
CA LEU A 320 -7.18 -6.77 26.25
C LEU A 320 -7.99 -6.09 27.36
N LYS A 321 -8.12 -6.73 28.52
CA LYS A 321 -8.83 -6.16 29.65
C LYS A 321 -8.14 -4.89 30.18
N GLY A 322 -6.80 -4.88 30.27
CA GLY A 322 -6.04 -3.71 30.68
C GLY A 322 -6.14 -2.56 29.66
N ALA A 323 -6.02 -2.86 28.39
CA ALA A 323 -6.18 -1.91 27.30
C ALA A 323 -7.63 -1.39 27.23
N LEU A 324 -8.61 -2.25 27.43
CA LEU A 324 -10.01 -1.88 27.47
C LEU A 324 -10.30 -0.87 28.57
N GLN A 325 -9.75 -1.05 29.78
CA GLN A 325 -9.93 -0.10 30.86
C GLN A 325 -9.36 1.27 30.51
N GLN A 326 -8.17 1.33 29.91
CA GLN A 326 -7.57 2.60 29.47
C GLN A 326 -8.44 3.29 28.40
N ILE A 327 -9.01 2.55 27.45
CA ILE A 327 -9.92 3.07 26.44
C ILE A 327 -11.19 3.64 27.08
N ILE A 328 -11.78 2.90 28.03
CA ILE A 328 -12.98 3.30 28.75
C ILE A 328 -12.72 4.60 29.57
N ASP A 329 -11.62 4.64 30.31
CA ASP A 329 -11.22 5.82 31.10
C ASP A 329 -10.95 7.02 30.17
N PHE A 330 -10.29 6.81 29.06
CA PHE A 330 -10.07 7.84 28.04
C PHE A 330 -11.38 8.29 27.38
N SER A 331 -12.37 7.43 27.24
CA SER A 331 -13.66 7.82 26.64
C SER A 331 -14.41 8.85 27.47
N GLY A 332 -14.21 8.89 28.80
CA GLY A 332 -14.93 9.74 29.73
C GLY A 332 -16.44 9.46 29.84
N LEU A 333 -16.89 8.31 29.34
CA LEU A 333 -18.28 7.90 29.40
C LEU A 333 -18.65 7.42 30.81
N PRO A 334 -19.88 7.69 31.28
CA PRO A 334 -20.40 7.16 32.56
C PRO A 334 -20.37 5.62 32.55
N LYS A 335 -20.09 5.01 33.70
CA LYS A 335 -20.03 3.55 33.86
C LYS A 335 -21.28 2.84 33.31
N GLU A 336 -22.45 3.38 33.55
CA GLU A 336 -23.75 2.84 33.09
C GLU A 336 -23.78 2.62 31.55
N LYS A 337 -23.05 3.46 30.78
CA LYS A 337 -22.98 3.34 29.33
C LYS A 337 -21.88 2.38 28.85
N THR A 338 -20.92 2.08 29.68
CA THR A 338 -19.75 1.25 29.34
C THR A 338 -19.82 -0.17 29.89
N GLU A 339 -20.58 -0.38 30.96
CA GLU A 339 -20.74 -1.69 31.61
C GLU A 339 -21.26 -2.77 30.65
N ALA A 340 -22.25 -2.42 29.82
CA ALA A 340 -22.78 -3.37 28.83
C ALA A 340 -21.71 -3.72 27.78
N PHE A 341 -20.94 -2.76 27.31
CA PHE A 341 -19.84 -2.98 26.36
C PHE A 341 -18.75 -3.87 26.98
N VAL A 342 -18.31 -3.56 28.20
CA VAL A 342 -17.34 -4.38 28.94
C VAL A 342 -17.87 -5.79 29.17
N GLY A 343 -19.13 -5.94 29.51
CA GLY A 343 -19.79 -7.23 29.68
C GLY A 343 -19.77 -8.05 28.37
N TYR A 344 -20.11 -7.45 27.25
CA TYR A 344 -20.07 -8.14 25.95
C TYR A 344 -18.66 -8.44 25.48
N MET A 345 -17.68 -7.58 25.77
CA MET A 345 -16.27 -7.84 25.49
C MET A 345 -15.78 -9.06 26.27
N ASN A 346 -16.13 -9.16 27.56
CA ASN A 346 -15.78 -10.31 28.38
C ASN A 346 -16.44 -11.60 27.86
N GLN A 347 -17.72 -11.55 27.48
CA GLN A 347 -18.42 -12.70 26.89
C GLN A 347 -17.79 -13.11 25.54
N PHE A 348 -17.43 -12.14 24.70
CA PHE A 348 -16.80 -12.40 23.43
C PHE A 348 -15.43 -13.05 23.60
N ALA A 349 -14.59 -12.53 24.49
CA ALA A 349 -13.27 -13.09 24.78
C ALA A 349 -13.35 -14.53 25.33
N ALA A 350 -14.34 -14.82 26.16
CA ALA A 350 -14.54 -16.16 26.76
C ALA A 350 -15.19 -17.17 25.80
N SER A 351 -15.83 -16.74 24.71
CA SER A 351 -16.55 -17.62 23.81
C SER A 351 -15.60 -18.32 22.83
N LYS A 352 -15.64 -19.68 22.78
CA LYS A 352 -14.92 -20.48 21.80
C LYS A 352 -15.48 -20.29 20.38
N ASP A 353 -16.77 -20.04 20.25
CA ASP A 353 -17.51 -19.92 18.99
C ASP A 353 -17.75 -18.45 18.58
N ARG A 354 -16.92 -17.56 19.09
CA ARG A 354 -17.06 -16.09 18.91
C ARG A 354 -17.12 -15.62 17.47
N PHE A 355 -16.54 -16.39 16.55
CA PHE A 355 -16.57 -16.13 15.11
C PHE A 355 -17.56 -17.02 14.35
N SER A 356 -18.32 -17.87 15.06
CA SER A 356 -19.33 -18.71 14.47
C SER A 356 -20.37 -17.90 13.67
N THR A 357 -20.86 -18.49 12.60
CA THR A 357 -21.95 -17.94 11.79
C THR A 357 -23.32 -18.27 12.39
N GLU A 358 -23.37 -19.04 13.47
CA GLU A 358 -24.60 -19.39 14.18
C GLU A 358 -25.20 -18.23 14.95
N ASP A 359 -26.48 -18.36 15.32
CA ASP A 359 -27.27 -17.22 15.81
C ASP A 359 -26.71 -16.58 17.10
N GLU A 360 -26.18 -17.38 18.02
CA GLU A 360 -25.64 -16.89 19.28
C GLU A 360 -24.40 -16.01 19.08
N GLY A 361 -23.46 -16.45 18.25
CA GLY A 361 -22.27 -15.67 17.89
C GLY A 361 -22.64 -14.36 17.18
N ARG A 362 -23.64 -14.40 16.28
CA ARG A 362 -24.13 -13.20 15.59
C ARG A 362 -24.78 -12.21 16.55
N VAL A 363 -25.60 -12.68 17.47
CA VAL A 363 -26.26 -11.81 18.47
C VAL A 363 -25.24 -11.15 19.37
N LEU A 364 -24.24 -11.90 19.85
CA LEU A 364 -23.17 -11.36 20.69
C LEU A 364 -22.37 -10.27 19.95
N ARG A 365 -21.95 -10.54 18.69
CA ARG A 365 -21.25 -9.53 17.87
C ARG A 365 -22.07 -8.27 17.64
N ARG A 366 -23.40 -8.39 17.43
CA ARG A 366 -24.30 -7.24 17.29
C ARG A 366 -24.30 -6.38 18.54
N LYS A 367 -24.48 -7.00 19.71
CA LYS A 367 -24.48 -6.31 21.00
C LYS A 367 -23.12 -5.66 21.27
N LEU A 368 -22.03 -6.35 20.92
CA LEU A 368 -20.69 -5.80 21.02
C LEU A 368 -20.51 -4.57 20.14
N ALA A 369 -20.98 -4.62 18.90
CA ALA A 369 -20.90 -3.48 17.97
C ALA A 369 -21.74 -2.28 18.46
N GLU A 370 -22.93 -2.52 18.97
CA GLU A 370 -23.80 -1.49 19.55
C GLU A 370 -23.15 -0.78 20.76
N GLY A 371 -22.42 -1.51 21.59
CA GLY A 371 -21.63 -0.95 22.68
C GLY A 371 -20.34 -0.25 22.24
N PHE A 372 -19.74 -0.71 21.15
CA PHE A 372 -18.51 -0.16 20.61
C PHE A 372 -18.67 1.27 20.04
N TYR A 373 -19.74 1.52 19.31
CA TYR A 373 -19.93 2.83 18.65
C TYR A 373 -19.91 4.02 19.58
N PRO A 374 -20.62 4.03 20.72
CA PRO A 374 -20.55 5.14 21.67
C PRO A 374 -19.16 5.36 22.26
N VAL A 375 -18.42 4.28 22.54
CA VAL A 375 -17.05 4.35 23.06
C VAL A 375 -16.12 4.91 21.99
N TYR A 376 -16.15 4.38 20.78
CA TYR A 376 -15.34 4.85 19.66
C TYR A 376 -15.59 6.34 19.39
N ARG A 377 -16.86 6.76 19.35
CA ARG A 377 -17.26 8.14 19.18
C ARG A 377 -16.68 9.05 20.28
N ALA A 378 -16.81 8.65 21.53
CA ALA A 378 -16.34 9.44 22.67
C ALA A 378 -14.82 9.61 22.64
N VAL A 379 -14.10 8.52 22.38
CA VAL A 379 -12.65 8.53 22.20
C VAL A 379 -12.26 9.45 21.05
N PHE A 380 -12.87 9.29 19.88
CA PHE A 380 -12.59 10.13 18.72
C PHE A 380 -12.83 11.62 19.00
N LEU A 381 -13.96 12.00 19.60
CA LEU A 381 -14.27 13.39 19.94
C LEU A 381 -13.30 13.98 20.95
N ARG A 382 -12.79 13.16 21.86
CA ARG A 382 -11.77 13.60 22.82
C ARG A 382 -10.44 13.86 22.14
N THR A 383 -10.03 13.03 21.20
CA THR A 383 -8.78 13.24 20.44
C THR A 383 -8.78 14.52 19.61
N LEU A 384 -9.95 15.03 19.21
CA LEU A 384 -10.05 16.34 18.55
C LEU A 384 -9.69 17.52 19.47
N LYS A 385 -9.78 17.34 20.77
CA LYS A 385 -9.47 18.35 21.79
C LYS A 385 -8.06 18.18 22.36
N GLU A 386 -7.60 16.96 22.46
CA GLU A 386 -6.34 16.54 23.08
C GLU A 386 -5.45 15.88 22.01
N SER A 387 -4.92 16.69 21.06
CA SER A 387 -4.22 16.16 19.89
C SER A 387 -2.73 15.87 20.10
N GLU A 388 -2.14 16.26 21.23
CA GLU A 388 -0.72 16.07 21.52
C GLU A 388 -0.49 14.85 22.42
N ASN A 389 0.36 13.90 21.98
CA ASN A 389 0.80 12.72 22.73
C ASN A 389 -0.32 11.75 23.16
N LEU A 390 -1.09 11.25 22.22
CA LEU A 390 -2.07 10.21 22.49
C LEU A 390 -1.40 8.92 23.02
N PRO A 391 -1.98 8.28 24.06
CA PRO A 391 -1.53 6.95 24.46
C PRO A 391 -1.59 5.95 23.29
N LYS A 392 -0.59 5.09 23.19
CA LYS A 392 -0.48 4.10 22.10
C LYS A 392 -1.74 3.23 21.94
N VAL A 393 -2.33 2.85 23.07
CA VAL A 393 -3.57 2.06 23.06
C VAL A 393 -4.75 2.81 22.42
N ILE A 394 -4.78 4.12 22.50
CA ILE A 394 -5.83 4.95 21.88
C ILE A 394 -5.60 5.03 20.37
N GLU A 395 -4.36 5.17 19.93
CA GLU A 395 -4.02 5.11 18.50
C GLU A 395 -4.40 3.76 17.89
N LEU A 396 -4.06 2.65 18.57
CA LEU A 396 -4.42 1.30 18.16
C LEU A 396 -5.95 1.13 18.09
N PHE A 397 -6.66 1.60 19.09
CA PHE A 397 -8.11 1.54 19.12
C PHE A 397 -8.76 2.30 17.96
N LEU A 398 -8.29 3.50 17.68
CA LEU A 398 -8.84 4.33 16.60
C LEU A 398 -8.55 3.76 15.20
N ASN A 399 -7.37 3.19 14.97
CA ASN A 399 -6.96 2.69 13.66
C ASN A 399 -7.37 1.23 13.42
N PHE A 400 -7.35 0.39 14.45
CA PHE A 400 -7.63 -1.05 14.34
C PHE A 400 -8.93 -1.49 15.03
N GLY A 401 -9.66 -0.58 15.62
CA GLY A 401 -10.79 -0.86 16.46
C GLY A 401 -10.32 -1.20 17.88
N PHE A 402 -9.67 -2.31 18.09
CA PHE A 402 -9.13 -2.73 19.38
C PHE A 402 -7.97 -3.69 19.14
N ALA A 403 -6.76 -3.30 19.49
CA ALA A 403 -5.56 -4.11 19.32
C ALA A 403 -4.57 -3.90 20.46
N ASP A 404 -3.93 -4.98 20.89
CA ASP A 404 -2.79 -4.93 21.82
C ASP A 404 -1.50 -4.86 20.99
N GLU A 405 -0.64 -3.86 21.25
CA GLU A 405 0.59 -3.68 20.48
C GLU A 405 1.56 -4.87 20.60
N ARG A 406 1.47 -5.65 21.67
CA ARG A 406 2.28 -6.86 21.86
C ARG A 406 1.94 -7.99 20.88
N LEU A 407 0.77 -7.91 20.24
CA LEU A 407 0.32 -8.85 19.23
C LEU A 407 0.65 -8.38 17.80
N LEU A 408 1.19 -7.17 17.65
CA LEU A 408 1.63 -6.65 16.38
C LEU A 408 3.04 -7.14 16.07
N THR A 409 3.29 -7.53 14.83
CA THR A 409 4.65 -7.70 14.36
C THR A 409 5.37 -6.36 14.32
N ARG A 410 6.70 -6.38 14.20
CA ARG A 410 7.49 -5.17 14.05
C ARG A 410 7.06 -4.37 12.82
N GLU A 411 6.87 -5.04 11.68
CA GLU A 411 6.43 -4.43 10.44
C GLU A 411 5.08 -3.74 10.62
N GLN A 412 4.12 -4.42 11.27
CA GLN A 412 2.81 -3.86 11.58
C GLN A 412 2.93 -2.62 12.48
N THR A 413 3.83 -2.63 13.46
CA THR A 413 4.08 -1.49 14.35
C THR A 413 4.70 -0.31 13.59
N VAL A 414 5.64 -0.56 12.68
CA VAL A 414 6.24 0.45 11.81
C VAL A 414 5.19 1.06 10.89
N GLU A 415 4.39 0.23 10.23
CA GLU A 415 3.32 0.70 9.34
C GLU A 415 2.25 1.50 10.11
N LEU A 416 1.89 1.06 11.32
CA LEU A 416 0.98 1.82 12.18
C LEU A 416 1.56 3.21 12.53
N SER A 417 2.84 3.28 12.82
CA SER A 417 3.52 4.56 13.10
C SER A 417 3.50 5.49 11.88
N ARG A 418 3.61 4.92 10.67
CA ARG A 418 3.54 5.67 9.41
C ARG A 418 2.14 6.16 9.09
N LEU A 419 1.08 5.48 9.52
CA LEU A 419 -0.29 5.95 9.32
C LEU A 419 -0.55 7.34 9.92
N ASN A 420 0.12 7.67 11.01
CA ASN A 420 -0.02 8.94 11.72
C ASN A 420 0.93 10.04 11.22
N ILE A 421 1.89 9.70 10.35
CA ILE A 421 2.70 10.71 9.67
C ILE A 421 1.84 11.31 8.58
N GLY A 422 1.46 12.58 8.75
CA GLY A 422 0.68 13.32 7.77
C GLY A 422 1.39 13.33 6.41
N THR A 423 1.08 12.36 5.57
CA THR A 423 1.55 12.33 4.21
C THR A 423 0.83 13.41 3.43
N VAL A 424 1.59 14.36 2.88
CA VAL A 424 1.11 15.22 1.81
C VAL A 424 0.54 14.30 0.73
N ASN A 425 -0.60 14.65 0.16
CA ASN A 425 -1.25 13.90 -0.93
C ASN A 425 -0.30 13.78 -2.13
N LYS A 426 0.51 12.73 -2.17
CA LYS A 426 1.45 12.42 -3.26
C LYS A 426 0.78 11.69 -4.42
N TYR A 427 -0.37 11.11 -4.14
CA TYR A 427 -1.08 10.22 -5.06
C TYR A 427 -2.32 10.91 -5.62
N HIS A 428 -2.76 10.47 -6.79
CA HIS A 428 -3.98 10.99 -7.39
C HIS A 428 -5.23 10.67 -6.57
N CYS A 429 -5.23 9.55 -5.83
CA CYS A 429 -6.31 9.20 -4.92
C CYS A 429 -6.10 9.79 -3.52
N ASN A 430 -7.19 10.19 -2.86
CA ASN A 430 -7.15 10.60 -1.47
C ASN A 430 -7.22 9.36 -0.57
N LEU A 431 -6.20 9.19 0.25
CA LEU A 431 -6.06 8.05 1.17
C LEU A 431 -6.33 8.51 2.61
N PHE A 432 -7.26 7.83 3.27
CA PHE A 432 -7.68 8.14 4.63
C PHE A 432 -7.55 6.92 5.53
N THR A 433 -7.08 7.12 6.76
CA THR A 433 -7.42 6.22 7.86
C THR A 433 -8.83 6.56 8.36
N ILE A 434 -9.42 5.70 9.18
CA ILE A 434 -10.75 6.01 9.75
C ILE A 434 -10.76 7.31 10.54
N PRO A 435 -9.81 7.58 11.45
CA PRO A 435 -9.81 8.86 12.17
C PRO A 435 -9.75 10.07 11.24
N GLU A 436 -8.92 10.02 10.20
CA GLU A 436 -8.83 11.10 9.20
C GLU A 436 -10.12 11.26 8.40
N TRP A 437 -10.74 10.16 8.02
CA TRP A 437 -12.01 10.16 7.32
C TRP A 437 -13.12 10.79 8.19
N LEU A 438 -13.24 10.35 9.43
CA LEU A 438 -14.21 10.90 10.37
C LEU A 438 -13.95 12.39 10.66
N TYR A 439 -12.68 12.79 10.72
CA TYR A 439 -12.31 14.20 10.84
C TYR A 439 -12.74 15.02 9.61
N ALA A 440 -12.58 14.46 8.41
CA ALA A 440 -13.01 15.12 7.19
C ALA A 440 -14.55 15.26 7.10
N VAL A 441 -15.30 14.28 7.62
CA VAL A 441 -16.76 14.35 7.74
C VAL A 441 -17.17 15.37 8.81
N TYR A 442 -16.55 15.32 9.99
CA TYR A 442 -16.82 16.25 11.08
C TYR A 442 -16.59 17.71 10.70
N THR A 443 -15.50 17.99 9.98
CA THR A 443 -15.17 19.34 9.49
C THR A 443 -15.94 19.76 8.24
N GLY A 444 -16.78 18.88 7.68
CA GLY A 444 -17.57 19.16 6.48
C GLY A 444 -16.78 19.09 5.16
N LYS A 445 -15.49 18.70 5.18
CA LYS A 445 -14.67 18.50 3.98
C LYS A 445 -15.17 17.32 3.15
N ARG A 446 -15.85 16.36 3.77
CA ARG A 446 -16.50 15.22 3.12
C ARG A 446 -17.92 15.07 3.63
N GLN A 447 -18.78 14.50 2.79
CA GLN A 447 -20.14 14.16 3.19
C GLN A 447 -20.16 12.76 3.82
N PRO A 448 -21.07 12.49 4.76
CA PRO A 448 -21.25 11.16 5.32
C PRO A 448 -21.56 10.12 4.23
N SER A 449 -21.19 8.88 4.50
CA SER A 449 -21.52 7.73 3.65
C SER A 449 -23.02 7.49 3.61
N LYS A 450 -23.51 6.85 2.56
CA LYS A 450 -24.88 6.36 2.52
C LYS A 450 -25.11 5.26 3.55
N ASN A 451 -26.32 5.14 4.03
CA ASN A 451 -26.69 4.06 4.95
C ASN A 451 -26.93 2.73 4.21
N GLU A 452 -27.33 1.70 4.95
CA GLU A 452 -27.64 0.36 4.42
C GLU A 452 -28.79 0.32 3.42
N PHE A 453 -29.64 1.37 3.40
CA PHE A 453 -30.74 1.58 2.47
C PHE A 453 -30.39 2.47 1.26
N ASP A 454 -29.08 2.71 1.05
CA ASP A 454 -28.56 3.55 -0.03
C ASP A 454 -29.01 5.04 0.04
N MET A 455 -29.39 5.51 1.23
CA MET A 455 -29.79 6.90 1.48
C MET A 455 -28.62 7.75 1.96
N GLU A 456 -28.53 8.96 1.42
CA GLU A 456 -27.63 9.99 1.91
C GLU A 456 -28.17 10.60 3.21
N TYR A 457 -27.29 11.18 4.04
CA TYR A 457 -27.69 11.84 5.29
C TYR A 457 -28.82 12.85 5.10
N ILE A 458 -28.71 13.68 4.08
CA ILE A 458 -29.74 14.69 3.77
C ILE A 458 -31.04 14.05 3.26
N GLU A 459 -30.95 12.96 2.51
CA GLU A 459 -32.12 12.21 2.06
C GLU A 459 -32.85 11.57 3.25
N MET A 460 -32.11 11.01 4.19
CA MET A 460 -32.69 10.48 5.43
C MET A 460 -33.43 11.55 6.21
N LEU A 461 -32.83 12.74 6.41
CA LEU A 461 -33.49 13.84 7.11
C LEU A 461 -34.79 14.30 6.40
N ARG A 462 -34.77 14.35 5.07
CA ARG A 462 -35.95 14.67 4.27
C ARG A 462 -37.07 13.63 4.44
N GLU A 463 -36.70 12.36 4.52
CA GLU A 463 -37.64 11.27 4.76
C GLU A 463 -38.22 11.34 6.15
N GLN A 464 -37.41 11.58 7.17
CA GLN A 464 -37.89 11.82 8.54
C GLN A 464 -38.86 13.00 8.61
N ARG A 465 -38.59 14.07 7.89
CA ARG A 465 -39.55 15.20 7.78
C ARG A 465 -40.86 14.80 7.10
N LYS A 466 -40.82 14.04 6.01
CA LYS A 466 -42.01 13.55 5.32
C LYS A 466 -42.86 12.65 6.22
N ASN A 467 -42.20 11.86 7.07
CA ASN A 467 -42.85 10.99 8.03
C ASN A 467 -43.38 11.73 9.29
N GLY A 468 -43.08 13.04 9.40
CA GLY A 468 -43.49 13.84 10.54
C GLY A 468 -42.64 13.64 11.81
N GLU A 469 -41.48 12.98 11.70
CA GLU A 469 -40.56 12.72 12.81
C GLU A 469 -39.77 13.97 13.21
N ILE A 470 -39.49 14.86 12.26
CA ILE A 470 -38.78 16.13 12.46
C ILE A 470 -39.47 17.27 11.71
N THR A 471 -39.28 18.51 12.16
CA THR A 471 -39.77 19.72 11.49
C THR A 471 -38.86 20.19 10.38
N ALA A 472 -39.29 21.13 9.55
CA ALA A 472 -38.48 21.75 8.50
C ALA A 472 -37.30 22.58 9.09
N GLU A 473 -37.46 23.12 10.28
CA GLU A 473 -36.40 23.84 11.03
C GLU A 473 -35.38 22.86 11.57
N ASP A 474 -35.85 21.73 12.12
CA ASP A 474 -34.98 20.63 12.57
C ASP A 474 -34.16 20.06 11.42
N GLU A 475 -34.76 19.84 10.24
CA GLU A 475 -34.02 19.38 9.05
C GLU A 475 -32.84 20.30 8.74
N LYS A 476 -33.05 21.62 8.71
CA LYS A 476 -31.99 22.59 8.45
C LYS A 476 -30.90 22.57 9.54
N LYS A 477 -31.32 22.52 10.81
CA LYS A 477 -30.43 22.47 11.96
C LYS A 477 -29.59 21.18 11.94
N TYR A 478 -30.22 20.03 11.74
CA TYR A 478 -29.56 18.73 11.73
C TYR A 478 -28.66 18.55 10.52
N ALA A 479 -29.03 19.11 9.37
CA ALA A 479 -28.18 19.12 8.17
C ALA A 479 -26.86 19.87 8.37
N ALA A 480 -26.83 20.87 9.25
CA ALA A 480 -25.62 21.63 9.59
C ALA A 480 -24.84 21.04 10.78
N ASP A 481 -25.45 20.15 11.57
CA ASP A 481 -24.87 19.62 12.80
C ASP A 481 -23.74 18.61 12.51
N ALA A 482 -22.52 19.00 12.84
CA ALA A 482 -21.30 18.20 12.61
C ALA A 482 -21.30 16.90 13.45
N GLN A 483 -21.81 16.94 14.68
CA GLN A 483 -21.83 15.75 15.54
C GLN A 483 -22.85 14.72 15.04
N ARG A 484 -24.02 15.16 14.59
CA ARG A 484 -25.01 14.26 13.98
C ARG A 484 -24.53 13.62 12.69
N LYS A 485 -23.81 14.36 11.85
CA LYS A 485 -23.15 13.81 10.66
C LYS A 485 -22.11 12.75 11.04
N LEU A 486 -21.31 13.03 12.06
CA LEU A 486 -20.33 12.08 12.57
C LEU A 486 -21.00 10.81 13.12
N ASP A 487 -22.07 10.95 13.91
CA ASP A 487 -22.81 9.82 14.48
C ASP A 487 -23.40 8.94 13.37
N TYR A 488 -23.99 9.55 12.36
CA TYR A 488 -24.49 8.86 11.19
C TYR A 488 -23.38 8.11 10.45
N GLU A 489 -22.23 8.75 10.24
CA GLU A 489 -21.09 8.14 9.56
C GLU A 489 -20.52 6.95 10.35
N ILE A 490 -20.28 7.11 11.63
CA ILE A 490 -19.76 6.03 12.49
C ILE A 490 -20.67 4.80 12.44
N GLN A 491 -21.97 5.00 12.64
CA GLN A 491 -22.93 3.90 12.62
C GLN A 491 -22.94 3.18 11.27
N ASN A 492 -22.96 3.92 10.18
CA ASN A 492 -23.04 3.34 8.85
C ASN A 492 -21.74 2.65 8.43
N MET A 493 -20.59 3.27 8.68
CA MET A 493 -19.30 2.67 8.36
C MET A 493 -19.14 1.32 9.04
N PHE A 494 -19.37 1.26 10.32
CA PHE A 494 -19.17 0.02 11.06
C PHE A 494 -20.20 -1.07 10.74
N ARG A 495 -21.40 -0.72 10.26
CA ARG A 495 -22.39 -1.68 9.75
C ARG A 495 -21.98 -2.33 8.43
N CYS A 496 -21.20 -1.64 7.59
CA CYS A 496 -20.77 -2.17 6.29
C CYS A 496 -19.53 -3.07 6.34
N ASN A 497 -18.97 -3.30 7.49
CA ASN A 497 -17.76 -4.10 7.68
C ASN A 497 -17.83 -5.51 7.05
N HIS A 498 -19.00 -6.14 7.05
CA HIS A 498 -19.19 -7.46 6.44
C HIS A 498 -18.79 -7.53 4.96
N ARG A 499 -18.70 -6.40 4.27
CA ARG A 499 -18.26 -6.34 2.87
C ARG A 499 -16.76 -6.49 2.71
N VAL A 500 -16.01 -6.18 3.75
CA VAL A 500 -14.55 -6.22 3.78
C VAL A 500 -14.02 -7.53 4.36
N VAL A 501 -14.69 -8.05 5.39
CA VAL A 501 -14.34 -9.30 6.05
C VAL A 501 -14.94 -10.49 5.31
N ASN A 502 -14.19 -11.56 5.18
CA ASN A 502 -14.61 -12.77 4.42
C ASN A 502 -15.76 -13.55 5.06
N VAL A 503 -16.03 -13.34 6.31
CA VAL A 503 -17.06 -14.07 7.04
C VAL A 503 -18.41 -13.46 6.72
N GLN A 504 -19.35 -14.33 6.45
CA GLN A 504 -20.74 -14.01 6.13
C GLN A 504 -21.34 -12.88 6.95
N PRO A 505 -22.30 -12.23 6.36
CA PRO A 505 -22.56 -10.84 6.62
C PRO A 505 -23.04 -10.64 8.01
N SER A 506 -22.70 -9.60 8.50
CA SER A 506 -23.58 -8.70 9.15
C SER A 506 -23.07 -8.10 10.43
N ILE A 507 -21.93 -8.36 10.99
CA ILE A 507 -21.68 -7.58 12.19
C ILE A 507 -20.20 -7.35 12.38
N PHE A 508 -19.86 -6.07 12.36
CA PHE A 508 -18.59 -5.55 12.75
C PHE A 508 -18.19 -6.13 14.12
N VAL A 509 -17.11 -6.84 14.09
CA VAL A 509 -16.33 -7.08 15.29
C VAL A 509 -15.12 -6.19 15.17
N PRO A 510 -14.88 -5.24 16.06
CA PRO A 510 -13.61 -4.53 16.12
C PRO A 510 -12.50 -5.57 16.04
N VAL A 511 -11.36 -5.26 15.42
CA VAL A 511 -10.23 -6.17 15.41
C VAL A 511 -9.85 -6.46 16.84
N LEU A 512 -10.53 -7.42 17.41
CA LEU A 512 -10.20 -7.97 18.69
C LEU A 512 -9.03 -8.88 18.46
N CYS A 513 -7.97 -8.59 19.13
CA CYS A 513 -6.77 -9.36 19.10
C CYS A 513 -7.06 -10.80 19.46
N SER A 514 -7.27 -11.63 18.47
CA SER A 514 -6.93 -13.02 18.60
C SER A 514 -5.61 -13.20 17.86
N GLU A 515 -4.72 -13.97 18.42
CA GLU A 515 -3.49 -14.39 17.78
C GLU A 515 -3.72 -14.85 16.35
N GLN A 516 -4.81 -15.61 16.10
CA GLN A 516 -5.22 -16.05 14.78
C GLN A 516 -5.56 -14.91 13.80
N MET A 517 -5.94 -13.75 14.28
CA MET A 517 -6.23 -12.60 13.43
C MET A 517 -5.00 -11.72 13.18
N MET A 518 -4.04 -11.71 14.09
CA MET A 518 -2.88 -10.81 14.07
C MET A 518 -1.58 -11.50 13.69
N SER A 519 -1.44 -12.79 13.93
CA SER A 519 -0.22 -13.60 13.75
C SER A 519 -0.24 -14.47 12.50
N GLY A 520 -0.41 -13.93 11.35
CA GLY A 520 -0.23 -14.71 10.12
C GLY A 520 0.88 -14.10 9.26
N PRO A 521 1.78 -14.88 8.67
CA PRO A 521 2.81 -14.37 7.77
C PRO A 521 2.23 -13.64 6.53
N SER A 522 0.95 -13.80 6.27
CA SER A 522 0.23 -13.14 5.18
C SER A 522 -0.49 -11.85 5.59
N ARG A 523 -0.45 -11.45 6.87
CA ARG A 523 -1.18 -10.29 7.37
C ARG A 523 -0.27 -9.09 7.46
N ALA A 524 -0.45 -8.16 6.55
CA ALA A 524 0.27 -6.90 6.52
C ALA A 524 -0.66 -5.76 6.95
N VAL A 525 -0.12 -4.82 7.73
CA VAL A 525 -0.75 -3.52 7.93
C VAL A 525 -0.62 -2.74 6.62
N LEU A 526 -1.73 -2.24 6.09
CA LEU A 526 -1.71 -1.41 4.90
C LEU A 526 -1.35 0.02 5.27
N SER A 527 -0.21 0.49 4.80
CA SER A 527 0.14 1.91 4.84
C SER A 527 -0.50 2.66 3.67
N LYS A 528 -0.66 3.97 3.85
CA LYS A 528 -1.12 4.84 2.77
C LYS A 528 -0.14 4.83 1.58
N ASP A 529 1.15 4.82 1.85
CA ASP A 529 2.17 4.82 0.81
C ASP A 529 2.11 3.54 -0.02
N ARG A 530 2.05 2.38 0.63
CA ARG A 530 1.89 1.10 -0.07
C ARG A 530 0.60 1.03 -0.90
N MET A 531 -0.51 1.48 -0.31
CA MET A 531 -1.78 1.57 -1.04
C MET A 531 -1.68 2.50 -2.24
N GLY A 532 -1.11 3.70 -2.05
CA GLY A 532 -0.95 4.69 -3.11
C GLY A 532 -0.08 4.19 -4.25
N GLN A 533 1.08 3.61 -3.96
CA GLN A 533 1.99 3.06 -4.96
C GLN A 533 1.31 1.98 -5.82
N ILE A 534 0.62 1.04 -5.19
CA ILE A 534 -0.03 -0.05 -5.93
C ILE A 534 -1.24 0.46 -6.74
N ILE A 535 -2.01 1.40 -6.20
CA ILE A 535 -3.10 2.05 -6.95
C ILE A 535 -2.56 2.77 -8.19
N GLU A 536 -1.49 3.57 -8.06
CA GLU A 536 -0.88 4.26 -9.20
C GLU A 536 -0.33 3.27 -10.22
N LYS A 537 0.39 2.24 -9.79
CA LYS A 537 0.89 1.16 -10.68
C LYS A 537 -0.21 0.62 -11.57
N TYR A 538 -1.36 0.27 -11.02
CA TYR A 538 -2.46 -0.30 -11.81
C TYR A 538 -3.27 0.76 -12.56
N ARG A 539 -3.34 1.99 -12.05
CA ARG A 539 -3.89 3.13 -12.77
C ARG A 539 -3.08 3.47 -14.01
N GLU A 540 -1.78 3.33 -13.98
CA GLU A 540 -0.93 3.51 -15.16
C GLU A 540 -1.16 2.44 -16.23
N ILE A 541 -1.37 1.19 -15.83
CA ILE A 541 -1.70 0.10 -16.78
C ILE A 541 -3.06 0.36 -17.42
N ASP A 542 -4.11 0.54 -16.61
CA ASP A 542 -5.45 0.91 -17.05
C ASP A 542 -5.69 2.41 -16.86
N TYR A 543 -5.03 3.21 -17.70
CA TYR A 543 -5.02 4.67 -17.58
C TYR A 543 -6.40 5.34 -17.56
N SER A 544 -7.43 4.65 -18.04
CA SER A 544 -8.76 5.19 -18.16
C SER A 544 -9.72 4.74 -17.05
N VAL A 545 -9.23 4.00 -16.05
CA VAL A 545 -10.07 3.39 -15.00
C VAL A 545 -10.98 4.39 -14.28
N PHE A 546 -10.49 5.60 -14.01
CA PHE A 546 -11.24 6.64 -13.32
C PHE A 546 -11.82 7.72 -14.25
N TYR A 547 -11.63 7.57 -15.57
CA TYR A 547 -12.18 8.51 -16.55
C TYR A 547 -13.62 8.16 -16.93
N ARG A 548 -14.45 9.19 -17.06
CA ARG A 548 -15.83 9.06 -17.54
C ARG A 548 -16.28 10.28 -18.33
N GLU A 549 -17.19 10.06 -19.25
CA GLU A 549 -17.81 11.12 -20.04
C GLU A 549 -18.95 11.77 -19.24
N LEU A 550 -18.89 13.08 -19.03
CA LEU A 550 -19.89 13.86 -18.32
C LEU A 550 -20.49 14.92 -19.21
N SER A 551 -21.77 15.24 -18.95
CA SER A 551 -22.41 16.42 -19.53
C SER A 551 -21.82 17.67 -18.92
N TYR A 552 -21.42 18.60 -19.77
CA TYR A 552 -20.79 19.86 -19.42
C TYR A 552 -21.60 21.02 -20.00
N ALA A 553 -21.84 22.04 -19.21
CA ALA A 553 -22.44 23.29 -19.62
C ALA A 553 -21.66 24.45 -18.95
N ASP A 554 -21.48 25.54 -19.67
CA ASP A 554 -20.77 26.71 -19.18
C ASP A 554 -21.45 27.96 -19.70
N ALA A 555 -22.13 28.68 -18.82
CA ALA A 555 -22.92 29.86 -19.18
C ALA A 555 -22.03 31.05 -19.60
N GLU A 556 -20.83 31.18 -19.01
CA GLU A 556 -19.88 32.24 -19.33
C GLU A 556 -19.27 32.02 -20.72
N ALA A 557 -18.94 30.79 -21.04
CA ALA A 557 -18.44 30.37 -22.34
C ALA A 557 -19.57 30.14 -23.39
N LYS A 558 -20.84 30.38 -23.03
CA LYS A 558 -22.03 30.15 -23.89
C LYS A 558 -22.17 28.71 -24.40
N ILE A 559 -21.69 27.75 -23.61
CA ILE A 559 -21.83 26.32 -23.92
C ILE A 559 -23.09 25.81 -23.25
N GLU A 560 -24.13 25.53 -24.04
CA GLU A 560 -25.40 24.99 -23.52
C GLU A 560 -25.24 23.53 -23.09
N LYS A 561 -24.57 22.72 -23.92
CA LYS A 561 -24.38 21.30 -23.63
C LYS A 561 -23.24 20.72 -24.48
N GLU A 562 -22.24 20.19 -23.81
CA GLU A 562 -21.17 19.40 -24.39
C GLU A 562 -20.89 18.14 -23.54
N PHE A 563 -20.04 17.26 -24.05
CA PHE A 563 -19.56 16.11 -23.31
C PHE A 563 -18.06 16.20 -23.14
N ILE A 564 -17.62 16.12 -21.89
CA ILE A 564 -16.21 16.15 -21.51
C ILE A 564 -15.79 14.84 -20.89
N MET A 565 -14.54 14.45 -21.12
CA MET A 565 -13.91 13.35 -20.43
C MET A 565 -13.23 13.87 -19.18
N LYS A 566 -13.63 13.42 -18.02
CA LYS A 566 -13.10 13.85 -16.73
C LYS A 566 -12.62 12.69 -15.90
N GLU A 567 -11.42 12.83 -15.31
CA GLU A 567 -10.93 11.90 -14.30
C GLU A 567 -11.59 12.22 -12.95
N ILE A 568 -12.22 11.23 -12.34
CA ILE A 568 -12.86 11.36 -11.04
C ILE A 568 -12.44 10.16 -10.20
N VAL A 569 -11.47 10.43 -9.34
CA VAL A 569 -10.81 9.40 -8.54
C VAL A 569 -11.63 9.15 -7.27
N PRO A 570 -11.86 7.88 -6.88
CA PRO A 570 -12.50 7.54 -5.62
C PRO A 570 -11.64 7.91 -4.42
N ASP A 571 -12.28 8.27 -3.30
CA ASP A 571 -11.60 8.31 -2.00
C ASP A 571 -11.33 6.86 -1.53
N VAL A 572 -10.21 6.65 -0.88
CA VAL A 572 -9.79 5.35 -0.33
C VAL A 572 -9.73 5.44 1.18
N VAL A 573 -10.42 4.55 1.87
CA VAL A 573 -10.47 4.52 3.33
C VAL A 573 -9.95 3.19 3.85
N LEU A 574 -8.94 3.24 4.72
CA LEU A 574 -8.41 2.08 5.42
C LEU A 574 -9.25 1.81 6.65
N PHE A 575 -9.99 0.73 6.61
CA PHE A 575 -10.97 0.36 7.62
C PHE A 575 -10.35 -0.51 8.73
N PRO A 576 -10.64 -0.28 10.02
CA PRO A 576 -10.07 -1.03 11.13
C PRO A 576 -10.63 -2.45 11.20
N ALA A 577 -10.29 -3.27 10.24
CA ALA A 577 -10.69 -4.66 10.13
C ALA A 577 -9.58 -5.50 9.54
N CYS A 578 -9.61 -6.81 9.83
CA CYS A 578 -8.82 -7.82 9.14
C CYS A 578 -9.69 -8.47 8.06
N GLY A 579 -9.21 -8.55 6.83
CA GLY A 579 -9.99 -9.15 5.76
C GLY A 579 -9.26 -9.36 4.46
N GLN A 580 -9.93 -10.07 3.55
CA GLN A 580 -9.42 -10.42 2.22
C GLN A 580 -10.16 -9.66 1.10
N ASN A 581 -11.15 -8.85 1.43
CA ASN A 581 -11.99 -8.17 0.46
C ASN A 581 -11.88 -6.66 0.60
N ALA A 582 -12.08 -5.98 -0.53
CA ALA A 582 -12.37 -4.56 -0.56
C ALA A 582 -13.82 -4.33 -0.98
N ALA A 583 -14.38 -3.22 -0.55
CA ALA A 583 -15.73 -2.84 -0.91
C ALA A 583 -15.75 -1.45 -1.55
N MET A 584 -16.61 -1.28 -2.56
CA MET A 584 -17.06 0.05 -2.94
C MET A 584 -18.16 0.44 -1.95
N TRP A 585 -17.85 1.38 -1.08
CA TRP A 585 -18.80 1.80 -0.05
C TRP A 585 -19.99 2.55 -0.64
N GLN A 586 -19.71 3.47 -1.54
CA GLN A 586 -20.75 4.16 -2.29
C GLN A 586 -20.72 3.70 -3.72
N GLU A 587 -21.73 2.95 -4.11
CA GLU A 587 -22.01 2.75 -5.51
C GLU A 587 -22.38 4.11 -6.11
N MET A 588 -21.85 4.42 -7.27
CA MET A 588 -22.16 5.66 -7.95
C MET A 588 -23.65 5.69 -8.28
N SER A 589 -24.32 6.76 -7.90
CA SER A 589 -25.73 6.89 -8.20
C SER A 589 -25.94 7.52 -9.58
N CYS A 590 -27.02 7.13 -10.27
CA CYS A 590 -27.43 7.74 -11.52
C CYS A 590 -27.68 9.26 -11.39
N LYS A 591 -27.97 9.75 -10.21
CA LYS A 591 -28.23 11.17 -9.93
C LYS A 591 -26.94 12.00 -9.80
N ARG A 592 -25.82 11.36 -9.42
CA ARG A 592 -24.53 12.01 -9.21
C ARG A 592 -23.45 11.32 -10.03
N ARG A 593 -23.46 11.55 -11.32
CA ARG A 593 -22.48 10.98 -12.24
C ARG A 593 -21.07 11.51 -12.03
N ASP A 594 -20.90 12.60 -11.32
CA ASP A 594 -19.64 13.24 -10.92
C ASP A 594 -19.10 12.75 -9.56
N SER A 595 -19.81 11.89 -8.84
CA SER A 595 -19.32 11.32 -7.59
C SER A 595 -18.19 10.32 -7.85
N GLY A 596 -17.06 10.45 -7.14
CA GLY A 596 -15.94 9.52 -7.20
C GLY A 596 -16.25 8.15 -6.59
N GLY A 597 -17.21 8.09 -5.70
CA GLY A 597 -17.42 6.92 -4.85
C GLY A 597 -16.32 6.76 -3.83
N ARG A 598 -16.30 5.62 -3.13
CA ARG A 598 -15.30 5.30 -2.11
C ARG A 598 -14.91 3.84 -2.19
N PHE A 599 -13.63 3.60 -1.98
CA PHE A 599 -13.09 2.27 -1.76
C PHE A 599 -12.80 2.08 -0.27
N LEU A 600 -13.20 0.96 0.26
CA LEU A 600 -12.97 0.56 1.62
C LEU A 600 -12.08 -0.67 1.64
N PHE A 601 -10.91 -0.57 2.26
CA PHE A 601 -9.95 -1.65 2.38
C PHE A 601 -9.71 -2.00 3.85
N PRO A 602 -9.49 -3.29 4.19
CA PRO A 602 -9.11 -3.63 5.55
C PRO A 602 -7.70 -3.12 5.85
N ILE A 603 -7.49 -2.53 7.03
CA ILE A 603 -6.15 -2.06 7.42
C ILE A 603 -5.19 -3.22 7.67
N LEU A 604 -5.72 -4.37 8.11
CA LEU A 604 -4.99 -5.64 8.19
C LEU A 604 -5.43 -6.53 7.03
N LEU A 605 -4.59 -6.60 6.01
CA LEU A 605 -4.87 -7.39 4.82
C LEU A 605 -4.43 -8.84 5.02
N GLU A 606 -5.31 -9.75 4.70
CA GLU A 606 -5.03 -11.17 4.53
C GLU A 606 -5.00 -11.50 3.03
N GLY A 607 -3.81 -11.69 2.47
CA GLY A 607 -3.62 -12.03 1.07
C GLY A 607 -2.89 -10.94 0.26
N SER A 608 -2.99 -11.02 -1.06
CA SER A 608 -2.29 -10.12 -1.99
C SER A 608 -3.00 -8.78 -2.15
N LEU A 609 -2.31 -7.69 -1.88
CA LEU A 609 -2.81 -6.34 -2.12
C LEU A 609 -3.02 -6.06 -3.61
N ASP A 610 -2.12 -6.54 -4.46
CA ASP A 610 -2.20 -6.41 -5.91
C ASP A 610 -3.50 -7.04 -6.45
N ASP A 611 -3.83 -8.26 -6.01
CA ASP A 611 -5.07 -8.93 -6.41
C ASP A 611 -6.30 -8.16 -5.94
N LEU A 612 -6.24 -7.67 -4.71
CA LEU A 612 -7.35 -6.95 -4.11
C LEU A 612 -7.65 -5.64 -4.86
N ILE A 613 -6.61 -4.87 -5.19
CA ILE A 613 -6.75 -3.61 -5.92
C ILE A 613 -7.24 -3.87 -7.35
N VAL A 614 -6.65 -4.82 -8.06
CA VAL A 614 -7.06 -5.14 -9.44
C VAL A 614 -8.52 -5.60 -9.48
N ARG A 615 -8.94 -6.46 -8.57
CA ARG A 615 -10.35 -6.89 -8.47
C ARG A 615 -11.28 -5.73 -8.12
N THR A 616 -10.84 -4.81 -7.26
CA THR A 616 -11.61 -3.62 -6.91
C THR A 616 -11.78 -2.70 -8.12
N PHE A 617 -10.72 -2.50 -8.92
CA PHE A 617 -10.79 -1.75 -10.17
C PHE A 617 -11.73 -2.40 -11.19
N GLY A 618 -11.70 -3.72 -11.33
CA GLY A 618 -12.62 -4.45 -12.19
C GLY A 618 -14.08 -4.26 -11.76
N ARG A 619 -14.38 -4.40 -10.47
CA ARG A 619 -15.73 -4.13 -9.94
C ARG A 619 -16.13 -2.68 -10.16
N PHE A 620 -15.23 -1.73 -9.94
CA PHE A 620 -15.49 -0.31 -10.17
C PHE A 620 -15.78 -0.02 -11.65
N ARG A 621 -15.00 -0.58 -12.57
CA ARG A 621 -15.25 -0.46 -14.01
C ARG A 621 -16.65 -0.93 -14.40
N TRP A 622 -17.03 -2.09 -13.90
CA TRP A 622 -18.36 -2.64 -14.16
C TRP A 622 -19.48 -1.75 -13.64
N GLU A 623 -19.42 -1.35 -12.38
CA GLU A 623 -20.44 -0.51 -11.75
C GLU A 623 -20.46 0.90 -12.32
N LEU A 624 -19.32 1.46 -12.68
CA LEU A 624 -19.26 2.74 -13.39
C LEU A 624 -20.03 2.66 -14.71
N CYS A 625 -19.72 1.67 -15.54
CA CYS A 625 -20.41 1.48 -16.81
C CYS A 625 -21.93 1.26 -16.61
N ARG A 626 -22.30 0.40 -15.67
CA ARG A 626 -23.71 0.13 -15.33
C ARG A 626 -24.44 1.41 -14.91
N THR A 627 -23.83 2.23 -14.08
CA THR A 627 -24.40 3.49 -13.61
C THR A 627 -24.54 4.52 -14.74
N MET A 628 -23.53 4.64 -15.59
CA MET A 628 -23.54 5.57 -16.71
C MET A 628 -24.58 5.20 -17.77
N GLN A 629 -24.79 3.90 -18.01
CA GLN A 629 -25.78 3.40 -18.96
C GLN A 629 -27.21 3.34 -18.37
N GLY A 630 -27.36 3.36 -17.06
CA GLY A 630 -28.65 3.28 -16.37
C GLY A 630 -29.45 2.04 -16.75
N SER A 631 -30.71 2.19 -17.16
CA SER A 631 -31.60 1.08 -17.56
C SER A 631 -31.12 0.32 -18.81
N SER A 632 -30.22 0.92 -19.59
CA SER A 632 -29.68 0.34 -20.84
C SER A 632 -28.37 -0.41 -20.65
N TRP A 633 -27.93 -0.67 -19.43
CA TRP A 633 -26.62 -1.24 -19.09
C TRP A 633 -26.34 -2.62 -19.75
N ASN A 634 -27.39 -3.38 -20.04
CA ASN A 634 -27.31 -4.71 -20.68
C ASN A 634 -27.96 -4.73 -22.09
N ASN A 635 -28.30 -3.57 -22.65
CA ASN A 635 -28.89 -3.51 -23.97
C ASN A 635 -27.83 -3.66 -25.06
N VAL A 636 -27.85 -4.77 -25.78
CA VAL A 636 -26.90 -5.11 -26.84
C VAL A 636 -26.87 -4.10 -28.01
N GLN A 637 -27.96 -3.36 -28.23
CA GLN A 637 -27.98 -2.31 -29.26
C GLN A 637 -27.16 -1.08 -28.86
N ILE A 638 -26.92 -0.90 -27.57
CA ILE A 638 -26.10 0.19 -27.04
C ILE A 638 -24.75 -0.41 -26.62
N LYS A 639 -23.75 -0.28 -27.49
CA LYS A 639 -22.42 -0.83 -27.24
C LYS A 639 -21.79 -0.21 -25.98
N SER A 640 -21.54 -1.02 -24.99
CA SER A 640 -20.86 -0.67 -23.75
C SER A 640 -20.14 -1.88 -23.17
N LEU A 641 -19.24 -1.67 -22.20
CA LEU A 641 -18.56 -2.75 -21.52
C LEU A 641 -19.55 -3.79 -20.98
N THR A 642 -20.55 -3.35 -20.24
CA THR A 642 -21.50 -4.24 -19.56
C THR A 642 -22.43 -4.96 -20.54
N SER A 643 -22.87 -4.31 -21.61
CA SER A 643 -23.75 -4.93 -22.60
C SER A 643 -23.02 -5.96 -23.45
N GLU A 644 -21.85 -5.61 -24.01
CA GLU A 644 -21.09 -6.55 -24.87
C GLU A 644 -20.53 -7.74 -24.07
N TYR A 645 -20.07 -7.48 -22.83
CA TYR A 645 -19.56 -8.57 -22.00
C TYR A 645 -20.68 -9.49 -21.50
N SER A 646 -21.85 -8.94 -21.15
CA SER A 646 -23.01 -9.76 -20.78
C SER A 646 -23.53 -10.60 -21.94
N ASP A 647 -23.59 -10.03 -23.16
CA ASP A 647 -23.94 -10.77 -24.37
C ASP A 647 -22.94 -11.91 -24.66
N TYR A 648 -21.66 -11.61 -24.56
CA TYR A 648 -20.61 -12.63 -24.71
C TYR A 648 -20.80 -13.79 -23.72
N ILE A 649 -21.02 -13.51 -22.43
CA ILE A 649 -21.24 -14.56 -21.42
C ILE A 649 -22.55 -15.32 -21.65
N GLN A 650 -23.61 -14.64 -22.05
CA GLN A 650 -24.91 -15.28 -22.29
C GLN A 650 -24.88 -16.20 -23.50
N PHE A 651 -24.18 -15.81 -24.56
CA PHE A 651 -24.19 -16.52 -25.85
C PHE A 651 -22.87 -17.21 -26.21
N TYR A 652 -21.94 -17.40 -25.26
CA TYR A 652 -20.62 -17.99 -25.53
C TYR A 652 -20.66 -19.35 -26.28
N ARG A 653 -21.71 -20.17 -26.02
CA ARG A 653 -21.89 -21.47 -26.68
C ARG A 653 -22.12 -21.34 -28.19
N LYS A 654 -22.79 -20.27 -28.61
CA LYS A 654 -23.09 -19.99 -30.02
C LYS A 654 -21.98 -19.25 -30.73
N ASN A 655 -20.99 -18.77 -30.00
CA ASN A 655 -19.91 -17.99 -30.56
C ASN A 655 -18.98 -18.87 -31.39
N LYS A 656 -18.85 -18.54 -32.69
CA LYS A 656 -18.04 -19.31 -33.67
C LYS A 656 -16.53 -19.06 -33.53
N GLU A 657 -16.12 -18.00 -32.88
CA GLU A 657 -14.71 -17.66 -32.64
C GLU A 657 -14.12 -18.42 -31.45
N LEU A 658 -14.97 -19.08 -30.65
CA LEU A 658 -14.53 -19.88 -29.51
C LEU A 658 -14.43 -21.37 -29.88
N SER A 659 -13.26 -21.95 -29.70
CA SER A 659 -13.10 -23.42 -29.74
C SER A 659 -13.87 -24.10 -28.60
N GLU A 660 -14.16 -25.39 -28.74
CA GLU A 660 -14.89 -26.16 -27.69
C GLU A 660 -14.13 -26.15 -26.36
N GLU A 661 -12.80 -26.23 -26.38
CA GLU A 661 -11.97 -26.09 -25.18
C GLU A 661 -12.15 -24.73 -24.51
N ARG A 662 -12.20 -23.65 -25.29
CA ARG A 662 -12.42 -22.30 -24.77
C ARG A 662 -13.84 -22.12 -24.23
N LYS A 663 -14.85 -22.72 -24.85
CA LYS A 663 -16.22 -22.74 -24.35
C LYS A 663 -16.33 -23.45 -23.00
N GLU A 664 -15.64 -24.56 -22.82
CA GLU A 664 -15.61 -25.25 -21.53
C GLU A 664 -14.93 -24.42 -20.43
N LYS A 665 -13.83 -23.70 -20.75
CA LYS A 665 -13.20 -22.76 -19.81
C LYS A 665 -14.15 -21.63 -19.42
N VAL A 666 -14.89 -21.05 -20.37
CA VAL A 666 -15.91 -20.02 -20.05
C VAL A 666 -17.01 -20.59 -19.17
N LYS A 667 -17.47 -21.82 -19.40
CA LYS A 667 -18.43 -22.49 -18.54
C LYS A 667 -17.93 -22.65 -17.11
N GLN A 668 -16.67 -23.02 -16.94
CA GLN A 668 -16.03 -23.11 -15.62
C GLN A 668 -15.91 -21.74 -14.93
N GLN A 669 -15.60 -20.69 -15.67
CA GLN A 669 -15.60 -19.31 -15.16
C GLN A 669 -17.00 -18.88 -14.70
N ILE A 670 -18.04 -19.20 -15.47
CA ILE A 670 -19.43 -18.91 -15.12
C ILE A 670 -19.82 -19.62 -13.81
N ALA A 671 -19.47 -20.89 -13.67
CA ALA A 671 -19.71 -21.65 -12.45
C ALA A 671 -18.96 -21.05 -11.25
N LYS A 672 -17.68 -20.72 -11.41
CA LYS A 672 -16.85 -20.06 -10.38
C LYS A 672 -17.38 -18.68 -10.00
N GLY A 673 -17.88 -17.92 -10.96
CA GLY A 673 -18.50 -16.60 -10.75
C GLY A 673 -19.95 -16.66 -10.28
N LYS A 674 -20.50 -17.86 -9.98
CA LYS A 674 -21.88 -18.07 -9.50
C LYS A 674 -22.93 -17.40 -10.41
N ASN A 675 -22.74 -17.47 -11.72
CA ASN A 675 -23.58 -16.83 -12.74
C ASN A 675 -23.69 -15.28 -12.62
N ASN A 676 -22.78 -14.65 -11.89
CA ASN A 676 -22.73 -13.20 -11.77
C ASN A 676 -21.78 -12.60 -12.84
N SER A 677 -22.33 -11.95 -13.85
CA SER A 677 -21.55 -11.38 -14.96
C SER A 677 -20.46 -10.42 -14.51
N ARG A 678 -20.68 -9.65 -13.44
CA ARG A 678 -19.67 -8.77 -12.85
C ARG A 678 -18.48 -9.57 -12.33
N GLU A 679 -18.73 -10.61 -11.54
CA GLU A 679 -17.63 -11.40 -10.95
C GLU A 679 -16.87 -12.23 -12.01
N ILE A 680 -17.55 -12.65 -13.09
CA ILE A 680 -16.91 -13.29 -14.24
C ILE A 680 -16.01 -12.27 -14.96
N PHE A 681 -16.53 -11.07 -15.20
CA PHE A 681 -15.75 -9.98 -15.79
C PHE A 681 -14.51 -9.64 -14.93
N VAL A 682 -14.64 -9.59 -13.61
CA VAL A 682 -13.52 -9.28 -12.71
C VAL A 682 -12.40 -10.33 -12.83
N GLN A 683 -12.73 -11.62 -13.03
CA GLN A 683 -11.72 -12.65 -13.28
C GLN A 683 -10.95 -12.40 -14.59
N ASP A 684 -11.65 -12.05 -15.65
CA ASP A 684 -11.01 -11.72 -16.93
C ASP A 684 -10.22 -10.40 -16.84
N TYR A 685 -10.74 -9.41 -16.11
CA TYR A 685 -10.03 -8.14 -15.88
C TYR A 685 -8.74 -8.36 -15.09
N GLU A 686 -8.74 -9.26 -14.12
CA GLU A 686 -7.51 -9.61 -13.38
C GLU A 686 -6.46 -10.23 -14.31
N LEU A 687 -6.85 -11.16 -15.19
CA LEU A 687 -5.96 -11.71 -16.21
C LEU A 687 -5.47 -10.63 -17.19
N TRP A 688 -6.35 -9.72 -17.58
CA TRP A 688 -6.05 -8.61 -18.48
C TRP A 688 -4.94 -7.73 -17.92
N ILE A 689 -5.08 -7.29 -16.69
CA ILE A 689 -4.14 -6.36 -16.04
C ILE A 689 -2.83 -7.05 -15.63
N LYS A 690 -2.90 -8.28 -15.08
CA LYS A 690 -1.72 -8.93 -14.49
C LYS A 690 -0.92 -9.79 -15.47
N SER A 691 -1.54 -10.30 -16.52
CA SER A 691 -0.89 -11.21 -17.46
C SER A 691 -0.83 -10.65 -18.89
N GLU A 692 -1.98 -10.21 -19.43
CA GLU A 692 -2.03 -9.76 -20.83
C GLU A 692 -1.27 -8.44 -21.04
N ALA A 693 -1.24 -7.56 -20.05
CA ALA A 693 -0.45 -6.32 -20.09
C ALA A 693 1.07 -6.58 -20.26
N MET A 694 1.53 -7.75 -19.83
CA MET A 694 2.93 -8.19 -19.96
C MET A 694 3.16 -9.10 -21.19
N GLY A 695 2.16 -9.22 -22.10
CA GLY A 695 2.25 -10.04 -23.31
C GLY A 695 1.87 -11.52 -23.12
N GLY A 696 1.40 -11.90 -21.93
CA GLY A 696 0.91 -13.26 -21.68
C GLY A 696 -0.44 -13.51 -22.36
N VAL A 697 -0.56 -14.55 -23.17
CA VAL A 697 -1.80 -14.88 -23.92
C VAL A 697 -2.61 -15.92 -23.13
N ARG A 698 -3.41 -15.48 -22.18
CA ARG A 698 -4.22 -16.37 -21.32
C ARG A 698 -5.71 -16.29 -21.59
N MET A 699 -6.19 -15.16 -22.06
CA MET A 699 -7.61 -14.94 -22.37
C MET A 699 -8.00 -15.50 -23.75
N ASN A 700 -9.30 -15.69 -23.95
CA ASN A 700 -9.82 -15.93 -25.28
C ASN A 700 -9.92 -14.63 -26.09
N LYS A 701 -9.98 -14.76 -27.43
CA LYS A 701 -9.97 -13.62 -28.33
C LYS A 701 -11.13 -12.65 -28.09
N VAL A 702 -12.34 -13.16 -27.84
CA VAL A 702 -13.55 -12.34 -27.68
C VAL A 702 -13.47 -11.46 -26.43
N ALA A 703 -13.13 -12.05 -25.29
CA ALA A 703 -12.93 -11.30 -24.04
C ALA A 703 -11.80 -10.27 -24.17
N ARG A 704 -10.69 -10.64 -24.84
CA ARG A 704 -9.57 -9.72 -25.10
C ARG A 704 -10.00 -8.51 -25.94
N GLU A 705 -10.78 -8.71 -27.00
CA GLU A 705 -11.26 -7.61 -27.83
C GLU A 705 -12.19 -6.66 -27.07
N ILE A 706 -13.07 -7.18 -26.21
CA ILE A 706 -13.94 -6.37 -25.36
C ILE A 706 -13.09 -5.55 -24.37
N LEU A 707 -12.15 -6.20 -23.68
CA LEU A 707 -11.30 -5.51 -22.70
C LEU A 707 -10.36 -4.50 -23.37
N ALA A 708 -9.79 -4.81 -24.52
CA ALA A 708 -8.98 -3.86 -25.29
C ALA A 708 -9.79 -2.60 -25.69
N MET A 709 -11.07 -2.75 -25.94
CA MET A 709 -11.94 -1.64 -26.32
C MET A 709 -12.34 -0.76 -25.13
N TYR A 710 -12.73 -1.36 -24.01
CA TYR A 710 -13.34 -0.65 -22.87
C TYR A 710 -12.41 -0.45 -21.68
N CYS A 711 -11.33 -1.24 -21.56
CA CYS A 711 -10.30 -1.14 -20.55
C CYS A 711 -8.90 -1.09 -21.22
N PRO A 712 -8.66 -0.11 -22.11
CA PRO A 712 -7.43 -0.08 -22.92
C PRO A 712 -6.21 0.13 -22.02
N PHE A 713 -5.12 -0.56 -22.32
CA PHE A 713 -3.82 -0.29 -21.76
C PHE A 713 -3.31 1.11 -22.11
N ASN A 714 -2.33 1.60 -21.38
CA ASN A 714 -1.63 2.82 -21.73
C ASN A 714 -0.93 2.68 -23.11
N LYS A 715 -0.43 3.80 -23.63
CA LYS A 715 0.15 3.87 -24.99
C LYS A 715 1.38 2.97 -25.14
N GLU A 716 2.24 2.94 -24.12
CA GLU A 716 3.50 2.19 -24.12
C GLU A 716 3.23 0.69 -24.19
N ILE A 717 2.34 0.17 -23.34
CA ILE A 717 1.95 -1.24 -23.36
C ILE A 717 1.31 -1.62 -24.69
N ARG A 718 0.40 -0.79 -25.24
CA ARG A 718 -0.20 -1.06 -26.54
C ARG A 718 0.83 -1.12 -27.67
N GLN A 719 1.84 -0.24 -27.64
CA GLN A 719 2.94 -0.27 -28.63
C GLN A 719 3.79 -1.53 -28.50
N ALA A 720 4.13 -1.93 -27.28
CA ALA A 720 4.88 -3.16 -27.03
C ALA A 720 4.14 -4.43 -27.49
N LEU A 721 2.81 -4.46 -27.33
CA LEU A 721 1.98 -5.61 -27.68
C LEU A 721 1.57 -5.65 -29.17
N GLU A 722 1.71 -4.56 -29.91
CA GLU A 722 1.22 -4.43 -31.28
C GLU A 722 1.86 -5.44 -32.25
N SER A 723 3.11 -5.82 -32.03
CA SER A 723 3.83 -6.80 -32.84
C SER A 723 3.40 -8.25 -32.58
N GLN A 724 2.66 -8.50 -31.49
CA GLN A 724 2.22 -9.84 -31.14
C GLN A 724 0.89 -10.19 -31.82
N PRO A 725 0.81 -11.30 -32.61
CA PRO A 725 -0.40 -11.63 -33.37
C PRO A 725 -1.67 -11.75 -32.53
N ALA A 726 -1.55 -12.16 -31.26
CA ALA A 726 -2.69 -12.31 -30.36
C ALA A 726 -3.36 -10.97 -30.00
N PHE A 727 -2.63 -9.85 -30.05
CA PHE A 727 -3.10 -8.52 -29.64
C PHE A 727 -3.32 -7.58 -30.82
N ALA A 728 -2.66 -7.82 -31.95
CA ALA A 728 -2.64 -6.93 -33.11
C ALA A 728 -4.06 -6.51 -33.57
N ASP A 729 -4.96 -7.49 -33.73
CA ASP A 729 -6.33 -7.23 -34.17
C ASP A 729 -7.09 -6.35 -33.17
N ALA A 730 -7.00 -6.66 -31.87
CA ALA A 730 -7.69 -5.94 -30.80
C ALA A 730 -7.17 -4.48 -30.69
N ILE A 731 -5.85 -4.29 -30.74
CA ILE A 731 -5.21 -2.97 -30.68
C ILE A 731 -5.57 -2.14 -31.94
N MET A 732 -5.55 -2.75 -33.11
CA MET A 732 -5.90 -2.08 -34.37
C MET A 732 -7.38 -1.64 -34.37
N LYS A 733 -8.30 -2.49 -33.88
CA LYS A 733 -9.72 -2.17 -33.72
C LYS A 733 -9.92 -1.00 -32.75
N TYR A 734 -9.27 -1.03 -31.58
CA TYR A 734 -9.29 0.07 -30.61
C TYR A 734 -8.77 1.37 -31.23
N ARG A 735 -7.61 1.35 -31.90
CA ARG A 735 -7.01 2.52 -32.54
C ARG A 735 -7.93 3.16 -33.59
N ARG A 736 -8.62 2.31 -34.38
CA ARG A 736 -9.59 2.77 -35.38
C ARG A 736 -10.78 3.49 -34.75
N GLU A 737 -11.37 2.92 -33.70
CA GLU A 737 -12.50 3.54 -33.02
C GLU A 737 -12.10 4.82 -32.28
N LYS A 738 -10.94 4.83 -31.65
CA LYS A 738 -10.37 6.01 -31.03
C LYS A 738 -10.13 7.14 -32.04
N SER A 739 -9.57 6.84 -33.21
CA SER A 739 -9.34 7.83 -34.25
C SER A 739 -10.65 8.43 -34.79
N LYS A 740 -11.71 7.63 -34.89
CA LYS A 740 -13.05 8.15 -35.23
C LYS A 740 -13.56 9.12 -34.15
N LYS A 741 -13.44 8.75 -32.88
CA LYS A 741 -13.89 9.61 -31.75
C LYS A 741 -13.11 10.93 -31.71
N VAL A 742 -11.79 10.89 -31.93
CA VAL A 742 -10.96 12.13 -32.05
C VAL A 742 -11.50 13.03 -33.14
N ARG A 743 -11.71 12.47 -34.34
CA ARG A 743 -12.21 13.23 -35.48
C ARG A 743 -13.60 13.84 -35.24
N GLU A 744 -14.50 13.09 -34.61
CA GLU A 744 -15.83 13.59 -34.24
C GLU A 744 -15.74 14.77 -33.26
N ILE A 745 -14.88 14.67 -32.24
CA ILE A 745 -14.67 15.74 -31.27
C ILE A 745 -14.06 16.96 -31.92
N GLU A 746 -13.04 16.77 -32.76
CA GLU A 746 -12.38 17.87 -33.51
C GLU A 746 -13.37 18.62 -34.42
N LEU A 747 -14.16 17.90 -35.18
CA LEU A 747 -15.19 18.50 -36.05
C LEU A 747 -16.22 19.29 -35.23
N ARG A 748 -16.66 18.74 -34.10
CA ARG A 748 -17.61 19.39 -33.20
C ARG A 748 -17.04 20.65 -32.59
N TYR A 749 -15.83 20.59 -32.05
CA TYR A 749 -15.15 21.73 -31.45
C TYR A 749 -14.80 22.81 -32.50
N HIS A 750 -14.38 22.41 -33.69
CA HIS A 750 -14.16 23.35 -34.79
C HIS A 750 -15.47 24.05 -35.19
N ALA A 751 -16.60 23.34 -35.19
CA ALA A 751 -17.89 23.94 -35.47
C ALA A 751 -18.31 24.96 -34.39
N LEU A 752 -18.04 24.70 -33.11
CA LEU A 752 -18.28 25.66 -32.03
C LEU A 752 -17.47 26.95 -32.21
N MET A 753 -16.15 26.81 -32.51
CA MET A 753 -15.27 27.96 -32.72
C MET A 753 -15.68 28.78 -33.98
N THR A 754 -15.92 28.09 -35.10
CA THR A 754 -16.11 28.81 -36.38
C THR A 754 -17.52 29.31 -36.61
N LYS A 755 -18.57 28.57 -36.18
CA LYS A 755 -19.97 28.93 -36.38
C LYS A 755 -20.58 29.74 -35.26
N GLN A 756 -20.15 29.52 -34.04
CA GLN A 756 -20.71 30.12 -32.84
C GLN A 756 -19.76 31.10 -32.15
N GLY A 757 -18.50 31.18 -32.58
CA GLY A 757 -17.49 32.06 -31.98
C GLY A 757 -17.16 31.72 -30.52
N ILE A 758 -17.33 30.45 -30.11
CA ILE A 758 -17.09 29.98 -28.76
C ILE A 758 -15.64 29.52 -28.65
N GLU A 759 -14.91 30.02 -27.67
CA GLU A 759 -13.57 29.53 -27.33
C GLU A 759 -13.64 28.20 -26.56
N LEU A 760 -12.70 27.30 -26.81
CA LEU A 760 -12.62 26.04 -26.09
C LEU A 760 -12.21 26.27 -24.63
N THR A 761 -13.03 25.80 -23.72
CA THR A 761 -12.74 25.86 -22.29
C THR A 761 -11.68 24.79 -21.89
N PRO A 762 -10.97 24.97 -20.76
CA PRO A 762 -9.98 24.00 -20.30
C PRO A 762 -10.47 22.55 -20.25
N PRO A 763 -11.69 22.24 -19.75
CA PRO A 763 -12.19 20.86 -19.75
C PRO A 763 -12.37 20.26 -21.16
N MET A 764 -12.69 21.08 -22.16
CA MET A 764 -12.80 20.61 -23.55
C MET A 764 -11.42 20.32 -24.15
N VAL A 765 -10.44 21.20 -23.87
CA VAL A 765 -9.05 20.99 -24.29
C VAL A 765 -8.47 19.71 -23.66
N GLU A 766 -8.68 19.50 -22.37
CA GLU A 766 -8.28 18.28 -21.68
C GLU A 766 -8.95 17.03 -22.25
N THR A 767 -10.21 17.13 -22.63
CA THR A 767 -10.94 16.04 -23.31
C THR A 767 -10.27 15.65 -24.62
N LEU A 768 -9.92 16.65 -25.43
CA LEU A 768 -9.24 16.40 -26.70
C LEU A 768 -7.84 15.81 -26.49
N LYS A 769 -7.12 16.31 -25.50
CA LYS A 769 -5.82 15.78 -25.08
C LYS A 769 -5.91 14.33 -24.62
N PHE A 770 -6.90 13.98 -23.80
CA PHE A 770 -7.15 12.61 -23.38
C PHE A 770 -7.29 11.65 -24.57
N TYR A 771 -8.12 12.01 -25.56
CA TYR A 771 -8.31 11.15 -26.73
C TYR A 771 -7.13 11.13 -27.71
N LYS A 772 -6.26 12.15 -27.74
CA LYS A 772 -5.08 12.19 -28.62
C LYS A 772 -3.85 11.51 -28.00
N GLU A 773 -3.57 11.76 -26.74
CA GLU A 773 -2.29 11.42 -26.13
C GLU A 773 -2.32 10.10 -25.36
N LYS A 774 -3.43 9.78 -24.71
CA LYS A 774 -3.59 8.53 -23.96
C LYS A 774 -4.26 7.45 -24.80
#